data_75c5ea6209679ad7ea5d1a7951e401a2
#
_entry.id   75c5ea6209679ad7ea5d1a7951e401a2
#
_cell.length_a   1.000
_cell.length_b   1.000
_cell.length_c   1.000
_cell.angle_alpha   90.00
_cell.angle_beta   90.00
_cell.angle_gamma   90.00
#
_symmetry.space_group_name_H-M   'P 1'
#
loop_
_entity.id
_entity.type
_entity.pdbx_description
1 polymer ?
#
loop_
_entity_poly.entity_id
_entity_poly.type
_entity_poly.pdbx_seq_one_letter_code
_entity_poly.pdbx_strand_id
1 'polypeptide(L)'
;MDVTDCTLCGLPADPPITDEAVAGAFCCRGCLEVARTLDDPERQEADDVATGPDPDEADGETTFLSVDGMHCATCETFLEARATDIGGVEAAAASYSTGAMKLTYDPDSIATDALPERLSGAGYEATSRDDERDDDHEQTGRLLVGGFFGMMTMLWYLLFLYPFYLNVDPALRLVDPTGAVGSYLLWNVAMMTFVVLGYTGWPLLRGAFVSLRAGRPNMDLLVAIAATTAFGYSVIALVLGRTEVYFDVATVIVLAVTLGNYYEDRVRRAATGTLSRLTTQRADSARRRTADGTVTVSLDDLEADDEVLVREGERVPVDGTVTEGTVAVDESLVTGESLPVRKAVGDAVLGGTMVTQGGCTVAVGEDARSTVDRLTELLWSVQSERGGVQRLVDRIAAVFVPLVLTLAAVAVVAHLLNGADPTSALLTGLAVLVVSCPCALGLATPLATAAGVRAALDEGIVVTDGAVFETATDADVVAFDKTGTLTSGEMSLLERPGDEALRRAAAVEQFADHPLAAAVTAATPAPSEQVDDFETHPGRGVSATVDGQRVLVGRPRMFDESDFHVPDDLRARCERAREHGAVPALVGWDGAARDLLVGGDRLRDDWEPVVTALSRDHDIVVITGDSEAAAAPLRDHAAVDEVFAGVPPEAKAEVVTRLQSRGTVAMVGDGTNDAPALGTADLGIALESGTKLAADAADAIVTTDDLGAVPRVFDVTAATRSRIRQNLGWAFCYNAVAVPTALLGLLNPVVAAVAMTASSLLVVGNSARSLLDDDADSGSVEVTSAEAGRAAPK
;
A
#
# COMPACT_ATOMS: atom_id res chain seq x y z
N MET A 1 17.52 42.69 -21.36
CA MET A 1 16.65 41.60 -21.83
C MET A 1 15.45 41.62 -20.90
N ASP A 2 14.27 41.88 -21.40
CA ASP A 2 13.07 41.84 -20.58
C ASP A 2 12.84 40.37 -20.17
N VAL A 3 12.99 40.09 -18.91
CA VAL A 3 12.68 38.77 -18.34
C VAL A 3 11.16 38.64 -18.39
N THR A 4 10.68 37.69 -19.17
CA THR A 4 9.23 37.42 -19.27
C THR A 4 8.85 36.52 -18.09
N ASP A 5 7.85 36.89 -17.33
CA ASP A 5 7.36 36.06 -16.24
C ASP A 5 6.50 34.87 -16.78
N CYS A 6 6.58 33.74 -16.17
CA CYS A 6 5.80 32.54 -16.50
C CYS A 6 4.30 32.83 -16.35
N THR A 7 3.51 32.55 -17.36
CA THR A 7 2.08 32.80 -17.39
C THR A 7 1.32 31.96 -16.33
N LEU A 8 1.84 30.80 -15.94
CA LEU A 8 1.20 29.93 -14.96
C LEU A 8 1.63 30.25 -13.52
N CYS A 9 2.94 30.32 -13.23
CA CYS A 9 3.44 30.41 -11.85
C CYS A 9 4.05 31.78 -11.48
N GLY A 10 4.24 32.70 -12.46
CA GLY A 10 4.80 34.03 -12.25
C GLY A 10 6.28 34.07 -11.93
N LEU A 11 7.00 32.95 -12.03
CA LEU A 11 8.46 32.91 -11.88
C LEU A 11 9.12 33.41 -13.18
N PRO A 12 10.36 33.97 -13.10
CA PRO A 12 11.10 34.37 -14.29
C PRO A 12 11.28 33.20 -15.27
N ALA A 13 10.91 33.39 -16.53
CA ALA A 13 11.08 32.41 -17.59
C ALA A 13 12.27 32.84 -18.46
N ASP A 14 13.46 32.24 -18.20
CA ASP A 14 14.68 32.54 -18.97
C ASP A 14 15.50 31.26 -19.24
N PRO A 15 15.45 30.69 -20.44
CA PRO A 15 14.64 31.10 -21.62
C PRO A 15 13.17 30.68 -21.49
N PRO A 16 12.22 31.50 -21.98
CA PRO A 16 10.81 31.16 -21.93
C PRO A 16 10.47 29.98 -22.87
N ILE A 17 9.69 29.02 -22.38
CA ILE A 17 9.10 27.96 -23.20
C ILE A 17 7.76 28.46 -23.71
N THR A 18 7.53 28.40 -25.02
CA THR A 18 6.28 28.77 -25.68
C THR A 18 5.79 27.66 -26.58
N ASP A 19 4.45 27.50 -26.67
CA ASP A 19 3.81 26.48 -27.48
C ASP A 19 2.73 27.08 -28.36
N GLU A 20 2.51 26.51 -29.56
CA GLU A 20 1.50 27.02 -30.51
C GLU A 20 0.06 26.72 -30.06
N ALA A 21 -0.14 25.70 -29.21
CA ALA A 21 -1.44 25.25 -28.72
C ALA A 21 -1.90 26.00 -27.46
N VAL A 22 -0.97 26.60 -26.68
CA VAL A 22 -1.29 27.27 -25.42
C VAL A 22 -0.66 28.66 -25.39
N ALA A 23 -1.48 29.69 -25.19
CA ALA A 23 -1.04 31.08 -25.20
C ALA A 23 -0.26 31.39 -23.91
N GLY A 24 1.01 31.81 -24.04
CA GLY A 24 1.79 32.28 -22.91
C GLY A 24 3.28 31.94 -23.02
N ALA A 25 4.03 32.36 -21.98
CA ALA A 25 5.44 32.05 -21.80
C ALA A 25 5.57 31.28 -20.50
N PHE A 26 6.27 30.15 -20.48
CA PHE A 26 6.37 29.25 -19.33
C PHE A 26 7.82 29.10 -18.89
N CYS A 27 8.08 29.05 -17.58
CA CYS A 27 9.44 28.93 -17.05
C CYS A 27 10.00 27.52 -17.19
N CYS A 28 9.13 26.49 -17.32
CA CYS A 28 9.49 25.11 -17.45
C CYS A 28 8.42 24.31 -18.21
N ARG A 29 8.75 23.11 -18.68
CA ARG A 29 7.81 22.19 -19.32
C ARG A 29 6.61 21.86 -18.43
N GLY A 30 6.82 21.77 -17.12
CA GLY A 30 5.76 21.52 -16.17
C GLY A 30 4.67 22.57 -16.20
N CYS A 31 5.05 23.87 -16.23
CA CYS A 31 4.07 24.95 -16.34
C CYS A 31 3.33 24.92 -17.69
N LEU A 32 4.01 24.55 -18.76
CA LEU A 32 3.40 24.40 -20.07
C LEU A 32 2.40 23.23 -20.09
N GLU A 33 2.74 22.08 -19.51
CA GLU A 33 1.89 20.89 -19.52
C GLU A 33 0.64 21.08 -18.64
N VAL A 34 0.79 21.69 -17.46
CA VAL A 34 -0.35 22.11 -16.65
C VAL A 34 -1.25 23.11 -17.40
N ALA A 35 -0.66 24.05 -18.14
CA ALA A 35 -1.45 25.00 -18.93
C ALA A 35 -2.17 24.31 -20.11
N ARG A 36 -1.55 23.33 -20.77
CA ARG A 36 -2.20 22.48 -21.79
C ARG A 36 -3.40 21.72 -21.23
N THR A 37 -3.25 21.16 -20.03
CA THR A 37 -4.32 20.41 -19.35
C THR A 37 -5.49 21.33 -18.98
N LEU A 38 -5.22 22.62 -18.69
CA LEU A 38 -6.24 23.60 -18.32
C LEU A 38 -7.01 24.16 -19.53
N ASP A 39 -6.37 24.25 -20.72
CA ASP A 39 -6.95 24.83 -21.94
C ASP A 39 -7.71 23.80 -22.80
N ASP A 40 -7.57 22.49 -22.56
CA ASP A 40 -8.22 21.43 -23.34
C ASP A 40 -9.24 20.63 -22.51
N PRO A 41 -10.53 21.00 -22.52
CA PRO A 41 -11.57 20.32 -21.76
C PRO A 41 -11.86 18.89 -22.27
N GLU A 42 -11.53 18.53 -23.52
CA GLU A 42 -11.72 17.17 -24.04
C GLU A 42 -10.66 16.19 -23.50
N ARG A 43 -9.47 16.69 -23.12
CA ARG A 43 -8.46 15.89 -22.42
C ARG A 43 -8.77 15.64 -20.95
N GLN A 44 -9.74 16.33 -20.36
CA GLN A 44 -10.22 16.05 -19.01
C GLN A 44 -11.06 14.75 -18.93
N GLU A 45 -11.52 14.23 -20.08
CA GLU A 45 -12.25 12.95 -20.17
C GLU A 45 -11.34 11.77 -20.55
N ALA A 46 -10.13 12.04 -21.05
CA ALA A 46 -9.13 10.99 -21.27
C ALA A 46 -8.30 10.79 -20.00
N ASP A 47 -8.38 9.63 -19.41
CA ASP A 47 -7.59 9.20 -18.24
C ASP A 47 -6.07 9.13 -18.50
N ASP A 48 -5.61 9.54 -19.69
CA ASP A 48 -4.23 9.67 -20.10
C ASP A 48 -3.81 11.15 -20.19
N VAL A 49 -3.70 11.83 -19.07
CA VAL A 49 -2.69 12.88 -18.98
C VAL A 49 -1.36 12.15 -19.01
N ALA A 50 -0.63 12.26 -20.12
CA ALA A 50 0.70 11.72 -20.23
C ALA A 50 1.56 12.31 -19.08
N THR A 51 1.56 11.64 -17.97
CA THR A 51 2.66 11.66 -17.03
C THR A 51 3.91 11.32 -17.84
N GLY A 52 5.05 11.87 -17.49
CA GLY A 52 6.33 11.50 -18.13
C GLY A 52 6.49 9.97 -18.11
N PRO A 53 7.57 9.43 -18.66
CA PRO A 53 7.82 7.98 -18.60
C PRO A 53 7.61 7.50 -17.17
N ASP A 54 7.01 6.30 -17.06
CA ASP A 54 6.77 5.67 -15.76
C ASP A 54 8.11 5.48 -15.06
N PRO A 55 8.27 5.89 -13.79
CA PRO A 55 9.49 5.64 -13.04
C PRO A 55 9.89 4.17 -12.96
N ASP A 56 8.93 3.24 -13.12
CA ASP A 56 9.18 1.79 -13.10
C ASP A 56 9.68 1.25 -14.45
N GLU A 57 9.46 1.98 -15.55
CA GLU A 57 9.92 1.65 -16.89
C GLU A 57 11.19 2.41 -17.31
N ALA A 58 11.62 3.42 -16.53
CA ALA A 58 12.77 4.24 -16.85
C ALA A 58 14.09 3.62 -16.37
N ASP A 59 15.13 3.71 -17.20
CA ASP A 59 16.48 3.28 -16.81
C ASP A 59 17.11 4.32 -15.88
N GLY A 60 17.59 3.93 -14.70
CA GLY A 60 18.27 4.82 -13.75
C GLY A 60 18.18 4.39 -12.30
N GLU A 61 18.76 5.19 -11.41
CA GLU A 61 18.68 4.99 -9.97
C GLU A 61 17.39 5.60 -9.43
N THR A 62 16.72 4.89 -8.52
CA THR A 62 15.43 5.32 -7.97
C THR A 62 15.62 5.89 -6.56
N THR A 63 15.02 7.07 -6.30
CA THR A 63 14.97 7.67 -4.96
C THR A 63 13.58 8.17 -4.61
N PHE A 64 13.29 8.20 -3.30
CA PHE A 64 12.04 8.71 -2.76
C PHE A 64 12.28 9.99 -1.97
N LEU A 65 11.55 11.04 -2.27
CA LEU A 65 11.59 12.31 -1.55
C LEU A 65 10.26 12.55 -0.83
N SER A 66 10.31 13.15 0.36
CA SER A 66 9.14 13.73 1.00
C SER A 66 8.89 15.11 0.41
N VAL A 67 7.64 15.43 0.06
CA VAL A 67 7.29 16.72 -0.54
C VAL A 67 6.11 17.34 0.19
N ASP A 68 6.41 18.39 0.94
CA ASP A 68 5.41 19.19 1.64
C ASP A 68 4.72 20.21 0.70
N GLY A 69 3.45 20.46 0.98
CA GLY A 69 2.64 21.42 0.23
C GLY A 69 1.81 20.81 -0.90
N MET A 70 1.80 19.49 -1.06
CA MET A 70 0.89 18.80 -1.97
C MET A 70 -0.49 18.63 -1.33
N HIS A 71 -1.55 19.07 -2.01
CA HIS A 71 -2.92 19.00 -1.49
C HIS A 71 -3.93 18.46 -2.52
N CYS A 72 -3.51 18.19 -3.76
CA CYS A 72 -4.40 17.70 -4.81
C CYS A 72 -3.62 17.17 -6.02
N ALA A 73 -4.31 16.45 -6.90
CA ALA A 73 -3.78 15.92 -8.16
C ALA A 73 -3.09 16.97 -9.08
N THR A 74 -3.52 18.24 -9.02
CA THR A 74 -2.85 19.31 -9.78
C THR A 74 -1.44 19.60 -9.27
N CYS A 75 -1.22 19.44 -7.94
CA CYS A 75 0.10 19.56 -7.33
C CYS A 75 1.03 18.45 -7.77
N GLU A 76 0.54 17.21 -7.89
CA GLU A 76 1.29 16.06 -8.39
C GLU A 76 1.78 16.32 -9.82
N THR A 77 0.85 16.57 -10.75
CA THR A 77 1.19 16.84 -12.16
C THR A 77 2.20 18.00 -12.30
N PHE A 78 2.06 19.05 -11.48
CA PHE A 78 3.01 20.16 -11.47
C PHE A 78 4.41 19.73 -11.03
N LEU A 79 4.50 18.94 -9.97
CA LEU A 79 5.77 18.47 -9.42
C LEU A 79 6.45 17.46 -10.33
N GLU A 80 5.70 16.52 -10.91
CA GLU A 80 6.18 15.52 -11.87
C GLU A 80 6.79 16.21 -13.09
N ALA A 81 6.06 17.15 -13.68
CA ALA A 81 6.55 17.91 -14.80
C ALA A 81 7.77 18.78 -14.44
N ARG A 82 7.82 19.36 -13.23
CA ARG A 82 8.97 20.11 -12.75
C ARG A 82 10.19 19.22 -12.53
N ALA A 83 10.01 18.00 -12.04
CA ALA A 83 11.09 17.05 -11.82
C ALA A 83 11.71 16.59 -13.13
N THR A 84 10.90 16.25 -14.13
CA THR A 84 11.38 15.84 -15.46
C THR A 84 12.08 16.96 -16.23
N ASP A 85 11.87 18.23 -15.85
CA ASP A 85 12.64 19.37 -16.39
C ASP A 85 14.06 19.48 -15.79
N ILE A 86 14.36 18.75 -14.70
CA ILE A 86 15.69 18.72 -14.10
C ILE A 86 16.58 17.81 -14.95
N GLY A 87 17.65 18.35 -15.53
CA GLY A 87 18.59 17.54 -16.32
C GLY A 87 19.19 16.42 -15.46
N GLY A 88 19.03 15.17 -15.92
CA GLY A 88 19.41 13.97 -15.22
C GLY A 88 18.26 13.23 -14.55
N VAL A 89 17.05 13.80 -14.46
CA VAL A 89 15.83 13.08 -14.04
C VAL A 89 15.15 12.53 -15.30
N GLU A 90 14.94 11.23 -15.33
CA GLU A 90 14.32 10.54 -16.46
C GLU A 90 12.82 10.37 -16.29
N ALA A 91 12.39 10.05 -15.05
CA ALA A 91 10.98 9.89 -14.74
C ALA A 91 10.67 10.36 -13.31
N ALA A 92 9.40 10.71 -13.07
CA ALA A 92 8.94 11.21 -11.78
C ALA A 92 7.46 10.87 -11.56
N ALA A 93 7.12 10.37 -10.38
CA ALA A 93 5.75 10.19 -9.94
C ALA A 93 5.57 10.80 -8.55
N ALA A 94 4.53 11.63 -8.38
CA ALA A 94 4.21 12.28 -7.11
C ALA A 94 2.87 11.78 -6.59
N SER A 95 2.74 11.66 -5.27
CA SER A 95 1.50 11.28 -4.62
C SER A 95 1.17 12.22 -3.47
N TYR A 96 0.09 13.00 -3.61
CA TYR A 96 -0.37 13.88 -2.54
C TYR A 96 -0.93 13.08 -1.36
N SER A 97 -1.41 11.87 -1.59
CA SER A 97 -1.94 10.99 -0.55
C SER A 97 -0.86 10.54 0.43
N THR A 98 0.34 10.28 -0.07
CA THR A 98 1.51 9.88 0.73
C THR A 98 2.39 11.05 1.13
N GLY A 99 2.28 12.20 0.44
CA GLY A 99 3.20 13.33 0.60
C GLY A 99 4.59 13.04 0.06
N ALA A 100 4.73 12.05 -0.83
CA ALA A 100 6.02 11.60 -1.34
C ALA A 100 6.09 11.66 -2.87
N MET A 101 7.31 11.60 -3.39
CA MET A 101 7.61 11.60 -4.82
C MET A 101 8.69 10.58 -5.10
N LYS A 102 8.45 9.70 -6.08
CA LYS A 102 9.42 8.76 -6.63
C LYS A 102 10.10 9.41 -7.83
N LEU A 103 11.41 9.31 -7.91
CA LEU A 103 12.23 9.85 -8.99
C LEU A 103 13.15 8.76 -9.51
N THR A 104 13.22 8.62 -10.85
CA THR A 104 14.26 7.83 -11.52
C THR A 104 15.20 8.80 -12.21
N TYR A 105 16.50 8.70 -11.95
CA TYR A 105 17.49 9.67 -12.36
C TYR A 105 18.83 8.99 -12.68
N ASP A 106 19.66 9.66 -13.48
CA ASP A 106 21.02 9.27 -13.81
C ASP A 106 22.00 9.82 -12.75
N PRO A 107 22.61 8.96 -11.90
CA PRO A 107 23.52 9.39 -10.83
C PRO A 107 24.81 10.05 -11.35
N ASP A 108 25.22 9.78 -12.60
CA ASP A 108 26.36 10.43 -13.22
C ASP A 108 26.06 11.88 -13.63
N SER A 109 24.76 12.20 -13.84
CA SER A 109 24.29 13.53 -14.28
C SER A 109 23.89 14.41 -13.11
N ILE A 110 23.29 13.85 -12.05
CA ILE A 110 22.83 14.61 -10.88
C ILE A 110 23.05 13.80 -9.59
N ALA A 111 23.64 14.44 -8.57
CA ALA A 111 23.78 13.81 -7.25
C ALA A 111 22.44 13.78 -6.50
N THR A 112 22.15 12.69 -5.80
CA THR A 112 20.93 12.46 -5.00
C THR A 112 20.67 13.61 -4.02
N ASP A 113 21.71 14.11 -3.34
CA ASP A 113 21.61 15.21 -2.37
C ASP A 113 21.19 16.55 -2.99
N ALA A 114 21.34 16.71 -4.32
CA ALA A 114 20.97 17.93 -5.02
C ALA A 114 19.50 17.96 -5.48
N LEU A 115 18.84 16.81 -5.51
CA LEU A 115 17.46 16.66 -5.97
C LEU A 115 16.46 17.45 -5.11
N PRO A 116 16.49 17.37 -3.76
CA PRO A 116 15.58 18.11 -2.89
C PRO A 116 15.64 19.61 -3.12
N GLU A 117 16.85 20.20 -3.19
CA GLU A 117 17.04 21.63 -3.38
C GLU A 117 16.50 22.11 -4.74
N ARG A 118 16.68 21.33 -5.82
CA ARG A 118 16.20 21.67 -7.16
C ARG A 118 14.69 21.54 -7.32
N LEU A 119 14.09 20.56 -6.63
CA LEU A 119 12.64 20.36 -6.62
C LEU A 119 11.92 21.39 -5.75
N SER A 120 12.54 21.81 -4.67
CA SER A 120 11.98 22.82 -3.77
C SER A 120 11.75 24.13 -4.48
N GLY A 121 10.66 24.83 -4.14
CA GLY A 121 10.27 26.11 -4.71
C GLY A 121 8.81 26.13 -5.17
N ALA A 122 8.34 27.28 -5.67
CA ALA A 122 6.95 27.50 -6.06
C ALA A 122 5.92 27.13 -5.00
N GLY A 123 6.37 26.85 -3.79
CA GLY A 123 5.49 26.52 -2.72
C GLY A 123 5.62 25.13 -2.17
N TYR A 124 6.41 24.31 -2.77
CA TYR A 124 6.70 22.96 -2.35
C TYR A 124 8.10 22.89 -1.72
N GLU A 125 8.25 22.08 -0.71
CA GLU A 125 9.50 21.80 -0.05
C GLU A 125 9.76 20.32 -0.15
N ALA A 126 10.78 19.95 -0.93
CA ALA A 126 11.22 18.58 -1.07
C ALA A 126 12.38 18.36 -0.10
N THR A 127 12.30 17.30 0.70
CA THR A 127 13.33 16.90 1.65
C THR A 127 13.69 15.44 1.40
N SER A 128 14.95 15.09 1.69
CA SER A 128 15.30 13.68 1.79
C SER A 128 14.56 13.10 3.01
N ARG A 129 14.12 11.87 2.95
CA ARG A 129 13.34 11.25 4.04
C ARG A 129 14.09 11.18 5.38
N ASP A 130 15.39 11.28 5.36
CA ASP A 130 16.21 11.32 6.59
C ASP A 130 16.11 12.65 7.34
N ASP A 131 15.69 13.73 6.67
CA ASP A 131 15.60 15.08 7.24
C ASP A 131 14.22 15.45 7.83
N GLU A 132 13.26 14.51 7.89
CA GLU A 132 11.87 14.72 8.37
C GLU A 132 11.74 15.30 9.80
N ARG A 133 12.84 15.38 10.56
CA ARG A 133 12.80 15.87 11.95
C ARG A 133 12.64 17.37 12.11
N ASP A 134 12.92 18.18 11.09
CA ASP A 134 12.85 19.66 11.21
C ASP A 134 11.46 20.23 10.90
N ASP A 135 10.63 19.60 10.08
CA ASP A 135 9.32 20.11 9.68
C ASP A 135 8.27 20.15 10.80
N ASP A 136 8.30 19.18 11.72
CA ASP A 136 7.41 19.18 12.89
C ASP A 136 7.62 20.42 13.78
N HIS A 137 8.80 21.02 13.74
CA HIS A 137 9.13 22.20 14.54
C HIS A 137 8.55 23.49 13.94
N GLU A 138 8.53 23.62 12.61
CA GLU A 138 7.99 24.81 11.96
C GLU A 138 6.45 24.84 12.01
N GLN A 139 5.78 23.72 11.71
CA GLN A 139 4.32 23.62 11.83
C GLN A 139 3.85 23.84 13.28
N THR A 140 4.53 23.23 14.24
CA THR A 140 4.27 23.46 15.68
C THR A 140 4.50 24.90 16.07
N GLY A 141 5.55 25.55 15.54
CA GLY A 141 5.84 26.96 15.76
C GLY A 141 4.71 27.86 15.24
N ARG A 142 4.19 27.61 14.05
CA ARG A 142 3.04 28.35 13.48
C ARG A 142 1.79 28.19 14.32
N LEU A 143 1.49 26.97 14.80
CA LEU A 143 0.35 26.70 15.68
C LEU A 143 0.49 27.39 17.04
N LEU A 144 1.68 27.42 17.64
CA LEU A 144 1.92 28.09 18.91
C LEU A 144 1.74 29.60 18.80
N VAL A 145 2.29 30.22 17.75
CA VAL A 145 2.11 31.65 17.47
C VAL A 145 0.64 31.96 17.20
N GLY A 146 -0.02 31.20 16.32
CA GLY A 146 -1.43 31.37 16.02
C GLY A 146 -2.31 31.17 17.26
N GLY A 147 -2.05 30.12 18.03
CA GLY A 147 -2.75 29.85 19.29
C GLY A 147 -2.59 30.98 20.31
N PHE A 148 -1.40 31.51 20.48
CA PHE A 148 -1.15 32.63 21.40
C PHE A 148 -1.89 33.89 20.95
N PHE A 149 -1.70 34.37 19.73
CA PHE A 149 -2.34 35.58 19.24
C PHE A 149 -3.87 35.39 19.08
N GLY A 150 -4.30 34.20 18.66
CA GLY A 150 -5.72 33.89 18.57
C GLY A 150 -6.41 33.84 19.94
N MET A 151 -5.78 33.23 20.94
CA MET A 151 -6.28 33.26 22.31
C MET A 151 -6.36 34.71 22.84
N MET A 152 -5.34 35.52 22.58
CA MET A 152 -5.37 36.96 22.97
C MET A 152 -6.49 37.71 22.26
N THR A 153 -6.69 37.50 20.98
CA THR A 153 -7.82 38.04 20.20
C THR A 153 -9.17 37.64 20.84
N MET A 154 -9.35 36.35 21.12
CA MET A 154 -10.58 35.85 21.74
C MET A 154 -10.81 36.39 23.16
N LEU A 155 -9.73 36.53 23.95
CA LEU A 155 -9.82 37.12 25.29
C LEU A 155 -10.30 38.57 25.22
N TRP A 156 -9.83 39.36 24.26
CA TRP A 156 -10.27 40.72 24.05
C TRP A 156 -11.72 40.79 23.59
N TYR A 157 -12.15 39.88 22.70
CA TYR A 157 -13.57 39.76 22.34
C TYR A 157 -14.46 39.42 23.53
N LEU A 158 -14.04 38.44 24.35
CA LEU A 158 -14.79 37.99 25.53
C LEU A 158 -14.94 39.09 26.57
N LEU A 159 -13.88 39.86 26.80
CA LEU A 159 -13.86 40.86 27.87
C LEU A 159 -14.47 42.21 27.47
N PHE A 160 -14.39 42.61 26.20
CA PHE A 160 -14.71 43.95 25.79
C PHE A 160 -15.80 44.02 24.70
N LEU A 161 -15.72 43.19 23.68
CA LEU A 161 -16.59 43.24 22.50
C LEU A 161 -17.90 42.50 22.69
N TYR A 162 -17.88 41.27 23.17
CA TYR A 162 -19.11 40.49 23.39
C TYR A 162 -20.02 41.12 24.47
N PRO A 163 -19.53 41.67 25.61
CA PRO A 163 -20.39 42.43 26.53
C PRO A 163 -21.03 43.64 25.87
N PHE A 164 -20.34 44.27 24.91
CA PHE A 164 -20.92 45.40 24.16
C PHE A 164 -21.97 44.91 23.17
N TYR A 165 -21.73 43.88 22.38
CA TYR A 165 -22.66 43.31 21.40
C TYR A 165 -23.89 42.69 22.05
N LEU A 166 -23.76 42.08 23.22
CA LEU A 166 -24.86 41.49 24.00
C LEU A 166 -25.64 42.54 24.84
N ASN A 167 -25.28 43.82 24.68
CA ASN A 167 -25.94 44.94 25.35
C ASN A 167 -25.96 44.81 26.88
N VAL A 168 -24.87 44.30 27.48
CA VAL A 168 -24.67 44.24 28.92
C VAL A 168 -24.66 45.66 29.49
N ASP A 169 -25.21 45.86 30.73
CA ASP A 169 -25.31 47.17 31.40
C ASP A 169 -23.98 47.94 31.29
N PRO A 170 -24.01 49.21 30.79
CA PRO A 170 -22.82 50.04 30.68
C PRO A 170 -21.95 50.13 31.95
N ALA A 171 -22.59 50.05 33.14
CA ALA A 171 -21.91 50.08 34.44
C ALA A 171 -21.06 48.83 34.70
N LEU A 172 -21.31 47.72 34.01
CA LEU A 172 -20.56 46.45 34.11
C LEU A 172 -19.54 46.27 32.97
N ARG A 173 -19.51 47.15 31.96
CA ARG A 173 -18.55 47.08 30.87
C ARG A 173 -17.19 47.61 31.32
N LEU A 174 -16.13 46.89 31.08
CA LEU A 174 -14.78 47.28 31.44
C LEU A 174 -14.24 48.43 30.59
N VAL A 175 -14.65 48.50 29.32
CA VAL A 175 -14.24 49.52 28.36
C VAL A 175 -15.41 49.78 27.38
N ASP A 176 -15.61 51.05 27.02
CA ASP A 176 -16.50 51.43 25.91
C ASP A 176 -15.74 51.37 24.57
N PRO A 177 -16.12 50.49 23.64
CA PRO A 177 -15.45 50.37 22.33
C PRO A 177 -15.55 51.67 21.48
N THR A 178 -16.51 52.54 21.74
CA THR A 178 -16.71 53.79 20.98
C THR A 178 -15.78 54.92 21.42
N GLY A 179 -15.10 54.78 22.54
CA GLY A 179 -14.12 55.76 23.07
C GLY A 179 -12.71 55.59 22.50
N ALA A 180 -11.83 56.52 22.81
CA ALA A 180 -10.42 56.49 22.35
C ALA A 180 -9.69 55.22 22.80
N VAL A 181 -9.95 54.74 24.02
CA VAL A 181 -9.35 53.49 24.53
C VAL A 181 -9.90 52.31 23.77
N GLY A 182 -11.21 52.29 23.49
CA GLY A 182 -11.85 51.23 22.71
C GLY A 182 -11.27 51.17 21.29
N SER A 183 -11.11 52.30 20.61
CA SER A 183 -10.47 52.37 19.28
C SER A 183 -9.04 51.83 19.30
N TYR A 184 -8.24 52.20 20.32
CA TYR A 184 -6.88 51.63 20.47
C TYR A 184 -6.92 50.10 20.63
N LEU A 185 -7.82 49.56 21.42
CA LEU A 185 -7.99 48.14 21.63
C LEU A 185 -8.39 47.42 20.34
N LEU A 186 -9.31 47.99 19.55
CA LEU A 186 -9.72 47.42 18.27
C LEU A 186 -8.58 47.35 17.26
N TRP A 187 -7.70 48.38 17.21
CA TRP A 187 -6.49 48.32 16.38
C TRP A 187 -5.51 47.27 16.84
N ASN A 188 -5.38 47.02 18.18
CA ASN A 188 -4.57 45.90 18.66
C ASN A 188 -5.12 44.55 18.24
N VAL A 189 -6.44 44.35 18.31
CA VAL A 189 -7.11 43.15 17.81
C VAL A 189 -6.88 42.97 16.31
N ALA A 190 -6.98 44.03 15.52
CA ALA A 190 -6.65 44.00 14.08
C ALA A 190 -5.20 43.55 13.81
N MET A 191 -4.23 44.08 14.61
CA MET A 191 -2.83 43.73 14.51
C MET A 191 -2.61 42.25 14.85
N MET A 192 -3.20 41.74 15.94
CA MET A 192 -3.10 40.34 16.36
C MET A 192 -3.69 39.40 15.30
N THR A 193 -4.88 39.73 14.75
CA THR A 193 -5.49 38.97 13.66
C THR A 193 -4.66 39.01 12.38
N PHE A 194 -4.01 40.14 12.09
CA PHE A 194 -3.10 40.23 10.95
C PHE A 194 -1.91 39.27 11.11
N VAL A 195 -1.36 39.13 12.31
CA VAL A 195 -0.29 38.16 12.60
C VAL A 195 -0.79 36.72 12.41
N VAL A 196 -2.00 36.41 12.92
CA VAL A 196 -2.61 35.08 12.73
C VAL A 196 -2.82 34.79 11.23
N LEU A 197 -3.39 35.73 10.49
CA LEU A 197 -3.67 35.56 9.07
C LEU A 197 -2.39 35.49 8.22
N GLY A 198 -1.41 36.37 8.48
CA GLY A 198 -0.19 36.50 7.67
C GLY A 198 0.91 35.49 8.01
N TYR A 199 0.98 34.98 9.26
CA TYR A 199 2.01 34.01 9.66
C TYR A 199 1.44 32.60 9.77
N THR A 200 0.40 32.39 10.59
CA THR A 200 -0.22 31.07 10.76
C THR A 200 -1.02 30.66 9.54
N GLY A 201 -1.75 31.61 8.93
CA GLY A 201 -2.52 31.38 7.72
C GLY A 201 -1.72 31.46 6.41
N TRP A 202 -0.40 31.63 6.47
CA TRP A 202 0.43 31.77 5.27
C TRP A 202 0.33 30.57 4.31
N PRO A 203 0.42 29.29 4.76
CA PRO A 203 0.25 28.14 3.89
C PRO A 203 -1.08 28.15 3.14
N LEU A 204 -2.16 28.49 3.87
CA LEU A 204 -3.50 28.61 3.31
C LEU A 204 -3.61 29.71 2.24
N LEU A 205 -3.08 30.91 2.52
CA LEU A 205 -3.07 32.03 1.56
C LEU A 205 -2.25 31.69 0.31
N ARG A 206 -1.17 30.98 0.49
CA ARG A 206 -0.29 30.51 -0.59
C ARG A 206 -0.98 29.44 -1.45
N GLY A 207 -1.61 28.41 -0.83
CA GLY A 207 -2.38 27.38 -1.52
C GLY A 207 -3.52 28.01 -2.35
N ALA A 208 -4.22 28.99 -1.78
CA ALA A 208 -5.25 29.78 -2.47
C ALA A 208 -4.69 30.54 -3.68
N PHE A 209 -3.51 31.14 -3.55
CA PHE A 209 -2.88 31.88 -4.64
C PHE A 209 -2.45 30.96 -5.78
N VAL A 210 -1.84 29.81 -5.46
CA VAL A 210 -1.45 28.79 -6.44
C VAL A 210 -2.67 28.25 -7.16
N SER A 211 -3.73 27.88 -6.43
CA SER A 211 -5.00 27.40 -6.96
C SER A 211 -5.66 28.40 -7.92
N LEU A 212 -5.68 29.68 -7.54
CA LEU A 212 -6.23 30.73 -8.40
C LEU A 212 -5.41 30.90 -9.68
N ARG A 213 -4.08 30.79 -9.58
CA ARG A 213 -3.19 30.89 -10.74
C ARG A 213 -3.27 29.67 -11.66
N ALA A 214 -3.43 28.47 -11.06
CA ALA A 214 -3.64 27.23 -11.80
C ALA A 214 -5.03 27.13 -12.46
N GLY A 215 -5.94 28.09 -12.18
CA GLY A 215 -7.31 28.04 -12.71
C GLY A 215 -8.18 26.91 -12.14
N ARG A 216 -7.66 26.15 -11.17
CA ARG A 216 -8.36 25.06 -10.47
C ARG A 216 -8.65 25.45 -9.02
N PRO A 217 -9.86 26.02 -8.74
CA PRO A 217 -10.23 26.42 -7.41
C PRO A 217 -10.24 25.22 -6.46
N ASN A 218 -9.46 25.32 -5.37
CA ASN A 218 -9.37 24.32 -4.32
C ASN A 218 -10.01 24.82 -2.99
N MET A 219 -9.94 23.98 -1.95
CA MET A 219 -10.49 24.32 -0.64
C MET A 219 -9.78 25.52 0.03
N ASP A 220 -8.46 25.66 -0.16
CA ASP A 220 -7.69 26.77 0.40
C ASP A 220 -8.19 28.11 -0.11
N LEU A 221 -8.60 28.16 -1.38
CA LEU A 221 -9.19 29.37 -1.97
C LEU A 221 -10.49 29.78 -1.28
N LEU A 222 -11.39 28.82 -0.96
CA LEU A 222 -12.65 29.11 -0.25
C LEU A 222 -12.39 29.71 1.12
N VAL A 223 -11.49 29.08 1.88
CA VAL A 223 -11.15 29.48 3.25
C VAL A 223 -10.38 30.81 3.26
N ALA A 224 -9.44 30.99 2.35
CA ALA A 224 -8.67 32.23 2.21
C ALA A 224 -9.58 33.42 1.86
N ILE A 225 -10.54 33.23 0.92
CA ILE A 225 -11.54 34.26 0.61
C ILE A 225 -12.36 34.59 1.86
N ALA A 226 -12.82 33.58 2.61
CA ALA A 226 -13.61 33.81 3.81
C ALA A 226 -12.80 34.59 4.87
N ALA A 227 -11.60 34.16 5.22
CA ALA A 227 -10.76 34.79 6.23
C ALA A 227 -10.33 36.22 5.85
N THR A 228 -9.86 36.41 4.58
CA THR A 228 -9.42 37.72 4.09
C THR A 228 -10.59 38.69 3.97
N THR A 229 -11.77 38.24 3.56
CA THR A 229 -12.97 39.08 3.48
C THR A 229 -13.46 39.50 4.87
N ALA A 230 -13.47 38.60 5.85
CA ALA A 230 -13.84 38.92 7.22
C ALA A 230 -12.86 39.94 7.85
N PHE A 231 -11.56 39.74 7.62
CA PHE A 231 -10.53 40.69 8.06
C PHE A 231 -10.65 42.03 7.36
N GLY A 232 -10.75 42.07 6.03
CA GLY A 232 -10.84 43.30 5.23
C GLY A 232 -12.10 44.11 5.57
N TYR A 233 -13.25 43.47 5.71
CA TYR A 233 -14.47 44.11 6.17
C TYR A 233 -14.28 44.78 7.56
N SER A 234 -13.65 44.05 8.50
CA SER A 234 -13.41 44.56 9.85
C SER A 234 -12.49 45.74 9.88
N VAL A 235 -11.43 45.73 9.04
CA VAL A 235 -10.53 46.91 8.89
C VAL A 235 -11.27 48.10 8.31
N ILE A 236 -12.06 47.91 7.27
CA ILE A 236 -12.88 48.98 6.66
C ILE A 236 -13.89 49.54 7.69
N ALA A 237 -14.58 48.66 8.42
CA ALA A 237 -15.49 49.06 9.48
C ALA A 237 -14.79 49.93 10.54
N LEU A 238 -13.62 49.50 10.96
CA LEU A 238 -12.80 50.23 11.93
C LEU A 238 -12.36 51.60 11.43
N VAL A 239 -11.90 51.71 10.17
CA VAL A 239 -11.54 53.00 9.55
C VAL A 239 -12.75 53.94 9.47
N LEU A 240 -13.94 53.38 9.21
CA LEU A 240 -15.19 54.15 9.19
C LEU A 240 -15.76 54.49 10.59
N GLY A 241 -15.02 54.14 11.66
CA GLY A 241 -15.45 54.39 13.05
C GLY A 241 -16.58 53.49 13.50
N ARG A 242 -16.85 52.38 12.84
CA ARG A 242 -17.82 51.34 13.26
C ARG A 242 -17.19 50.38 14.26
N THR A 243 -17.96 49.90 15.21
CA THR A 243 -17.54 48.95 16.24
C THR A 243 -17.93 47.51 15.92
N GLU A 244 -18.71 47.30 14.86
CA GLU A 244 -19.09 45.96 14.38
C GLU A 244 -17.94 45.37 13.53
N VAL A 245 -17.08 44.58 14.15
CA VAL A 245 -15.90 43.98 13.55
C VAL A 245 -15.89 42.47 13.79
N TYR A 246 -15.36 41.71 12.83
CA TYR A 246 -15.37 40.25 12.77
C TYR A 246 -13.96 39.67 12.67
N PHE A 247 -13.01 40.24 13.42
CA PHE A 247 -11.65 39.73 13.53
C PHE A 247 -11.61 38.33 14.19
N ASP A 248 -12.57 38.07 15.09
CA ASP A 248 -12.79 36.74 15.71
C ASP A 248 -13.10 35.69 14.66
N VAL A 249 -13.96 35.98 13.69
CA VAL A 249 -14.32 35.07 12.59
C VAL A 249 -13.09 34.74 11.78
N ALA A 250 -12.31 35.75 11.33
CA ALA A 250 -11.08 35.52 10.59
C ALA A 250 -10.06 34.67 11.37
N THR A 251 -9.89 34.98 12.66
CA THR A 251 -8.97 34.25 13.55
C THR A 251 -9.39 32.81 13.75
N VAL A 252 -10.67 32.56 14.05
CA VAL A 252 -11.18 31.19 14.27
C VAL A 252 -11.12 30.35 13.01
N ILE A 253 -11.46 30.92 11.84
CA ILE A 253 -11.36 30.21 10.55
C ILE A 253 -9.92 29.75 10.32
N VAL A 254 -8.94 30.66 10.42
CA VAL A 254 -7.53 30.31 10.19
C VAL A 254 -7.05 29.25 11.18
N LEU A 255 -7.32 29.45 12.49
CA LEU A 255 -6.89 28.50 13.52
C LEU A 255 -7.56 27.14 13.38
N ALA A 256 -8.87 27.10 13.11
CA ALA A 256 -9.60 25.83 12.96
C ALA A 256 -9.08 25.03 11.77
N VAL A 257 -8.84 25.69 10.62
CA VAL A 257 -8.31 25.02 9.43
C VAL A 257 -6.87 24.58 9.63
N THR A 258 -6.00 25.46 10.17
CA THR A 258 -4.59 25.10 10.43
C THR A 258 -4.48 23.95 11.43
N LEU A 259 -5.29 23.96 12.48
CA LEU A 259 -5.33 22.87 13.47
C LEU A 259 -5.88 21.58 12.84
N GLY A 260 -6.94 21.70 12.01
CA GLY A 260 -7.49 20.58 11.27
C GLY A 260 -6.44 19.92 10.39
N ASN A 261 -5.76 20.70 9.55
CA ASN A 261 -4.71 20.22 8.65
C ASN A 261 -3.53 19.59 9.44
N TYR A 262 -3.13 20.16 10.57
CA TYR A 262 -2.08 19.59 11.42
C TYR A 262 -2.42 18.19 11.94
N TYR A 263 -3.65 18.00 12.46
CA TYR A 263 -4.09 16.67 12.91
C TYR A 263 -4.27 15.70 11.75
N GLU A 264 -4.78 16.18 10.62
CA GLU A 264 -4.90 15.43 9.40
C GLU A 264 -3.55 14.89 8.91
N ASP A 265 -2.55 15.77 8.78
CA ASP A 265 -1.19 15.41 8.38
C ASP A 265 -0.55 14.43 9.37
N ARG A 266 -0.78 14.60 10.66
CA ARG A 266 -0.27 13.70 11.69
C ARG A 266 -0.87 12.29 11.59
N VAL A 267 -2.18 12.18 11.35
CA VAL A 267 -2.85 10.86 11.19
C VAL A 267 -2.48 10.24 9.87
N ARG A 268 -2.42 11.01 8.79
CA ARG A 268 -1.97 10.55 7.49
C ARG A 268 -0.55 9.98 7.58
N ARG A 269 0.40 10.72 8.14
CA ARG A 269 1.77 10.23 8.39
C ARG A 269 1.81 8.97 9.26
N ALA A 270 0.95 8.84 10.25
CA ALA A 270 0.85 7.63 11.06
C ALA A 270 0.31 6.43 10.28
N ALA A 271 -0.63 6.64 9.35
CA ALA A 271 -1.21 5.60 8.51
C ALA A 271 -0.25 5.18 7.37
N THR A 272 0.44 6.15 6.73
CA THR A 272 1.38 5.90 5.63
C THR A 272 2.81 5.62 6.11
N GLY A 273 3.09 5.74 7.39
CA GLY A 273 4.43 5.64 7.99
C GLY A 273 5.09 4.25 7.87
N THR A 274 4.36 3.22 7.42
CA THR A 274 4.94 1.90 7.12
C THR A 274 5.94 2.00 5.96
N LEU A 275 5.58 2.70 4.88
CA LEU A 275 6.47 2.97 3.75
C LEU A 275 7.72 3.75 4.19
N SER A 276 7.56 4.79 5.01
CA SER A 276 8.69 5.58 5.55
C SER A 276 9.62 4.72 6.43
N ARG A 277 9.08 3.79 7.21
CA ARG A 277 9.91 2.87 8.02
C ARG A 277 10.72 1.90 7.16
N LEU A 278 10.14 1.38 6.09
CA LEU A 278 10.83 0.46 5.18
C LEU A 278 11.97 1.17 4.42
N THR A 279 11.73 2.37 3.90
CA THR A 279 12.75 3.15 3.20
C THR A 279 13.92 3.60 4.09
N THR A 280 13.66 3.94 5.36
CA THR A 280 14.71 4.29 6.33
C THR A 280 15.55 3.08 6.75
N GLN A 281 15.15 1.87 6.39
CA GLN A 281 15.82 0.63 6.77
C GLN A 281 16.70 0.04 5.65
N ARG A 282 16.86 0.75 4.55
CA ARG A 282 17.77 0.37 3.46
C ARG A 282 19.22 0.40 3.93
N ALA A 283 20.03 -0.56 3.48
CA ALA A 283 21.48 -0.48 3.60
C ALA A 283 22.04 0.37 2.44
N ASP A 284 22.96 1.27 2.71
CA ASP A 284 23.55 2.14 1.68
C ASP A 284 24.77 1.49 1.00
N SER A 285 25.38 0.50 1.62
CA SER A 285 26.60 -0.15 1.15
C SER A 285 26.74 -1.57 1.70
N ALA A 286 27.49 -2.39 1.00
CA ALA A 286 27.80 -3.75 1.39
C ALA A 286 29.33 -3.97 1.54
N ARG A 287 29.71 -4.92 2.40
CA ARG A 287 31.09 -5.35 2.52
C ARG A 287 31.33 -6.62 1.71
N ARG A 288 31.75 -6.43 0.45
CA ARG A 288 32.08 -7.53 -0.43
C ARG A 288 33.42 -8.16 -0.02
N ARG A 289 33.44 -9.47 0.08
CA ARG A 289 34.63 -10.27 0.35
C ARG A 289 35.41 -10.46 -0.93
N THR A 290 36.71 -10.20 -0.88
CA THR A 290 37.64 -10.40 -2.00
C THR A 290 38.81 -11.24 -1.54
N ALA A 291 39.65 -11.73 -2.49
CA ALA A 291 40.86 -12.52 -2.17
C ALA A 291 41.86 -11.79 -1.26
N ASP A 292 41.85 -10.44 -1.29
CA ASP A 292 42.78 -9.60 -0.54
C ASP A 292 42.14 -9.05 0.77
N GLY A 293 40.88 -9.38 1.10
CA GLY A 293 40.14 -8.91 2.28
C GLY A 293 38.73 -8.47 1.95
N THR A 294 38.15 -7.58 2.78
CA THR A 294 36.80 -7.02 2.56
C THR A 294 36.88 -5.59 2.05
N VAL A 295 36.09 -5.27 1.02
CA VAL A 295 35.97 -3.93 0.43
C VAL A 295 34.53 -3.46 0.57
N THR A 296 34.31 -2.22 1.01
CA THR A 296 32.96 -1.60 1.01
C THR A 296 32.66 -1.14 -0.40
N VAL A 297 31.53 -1.58 -0.93
CA VAL A 297 31.00 -1.26 -2.27
C VAL A 297 29.57 -0.73 -2.16
N SER A 298 29.12 0.00 -3.18
CA SER A 298 27.70 0.31 -3.32
C SER A 298 26.88 -0.97 -3.54
N LEU A 299 25.58 -0.97 -3.22
CA LEU A 299 24.71 -2.12 -3.51
C LEU A 299 24.64 -2.37 -5.02
N ASP A 300 24.67 -1.31 -5.83
CA ASP A 300 24.59 -1.38 -7.29
C ASP A 300 25.85 -2.00 -7.94
N ASP A 301 26.96 -2.06 -7.20
CA ASP A 301 28.22 -2.71 -7.64
C ASP A 301 28.28 -4.21 -7.26
N LEU A 302 27.21 -4.76 -6.67
CA LEU A 302 27.13 -6.18 -6.32
C LEU A 302 26.63 -6.98 -7.53
N GLU A 303 27.31 -8.11 -7.79
CA GLU A 303 26.92 -9.08 -8.80
C GLU A 303 26.43 -10.37 -8.13
N ALA A 304 25.65 -11.17 -8.87
CA ALA A 304 25.23 -12.50 -8.41
C ALA A 304 26.46 -13.35 -7.99
N ASP A 305 26.32 -14.12 -6.92
CA ASP A 305 27.38 -14.93 -6.30
C ASP A 305 28.51 -14.15 -5.60
N ASP A 306 28.45 -12.82 -5.53
CA ASP A 306 29.36 -12.05 -4.68
C ASP A 306 29.15 -12.46 -3.20
N GLU A 307 30.25 -12.57 -2.45
CA GLU A 307 30.19 -12.86 -1.02
C GLU A 307 30.19 -11.57 -0.18
N VAL A 308 29.13 -11.36 0.61
CA VAL A 308 28.95 -10.20 1.47
C VAL A 308 29.04 -10.59 2.94
N LEU A 309 29.88 -9.88 3.70
CA LEU A 309 30.04 -10.08 5.15
C LEU A 309 29.06 -9.22 5.93
N VAL A 310 28.19 -9.86 6.74
CA VAL A 310 27.22 -9.18 7.63
C VAL A 310 27.51 -9.53 9.09
N ARG A 311 27.51 -8.52 9.96
CA ARG A 311 27.83 -8.63 11.40
C ARG A 311 26.60 -8.39 12.27
N GLU A 312 26.71 -8.79 13.53
CA GLU A 312 25.73 -8.45 14.56
C GLU A 312 25.44 -6.92 14.61
N GLY A 313 24.19 -6.57 14.63
CA GLY A 313 23.72 -5.19 14.61
C GLY A 313 23.70 -4.53 13.24
N GLU A 314 24.06 -5.27 12.18
CA GLU A 314 23.97 -4.78 10.81
C GLU A 314 22.79 -5.38 10.07
N ARG A 315 22.41 -4.70 9.00
CA ARG A 315 21.37 -5.19 8.09
C ARG A 315 21.97 -6.07 7.01
N VAL A 316 21.23 -7.08 6.62
CA VAL A 316 21.51 -7.86 5.41
C VAL A 316 21.33 -6.93 4.21
N PRO A 317 22.34 -6.66 3.38
CA PRO A 317 22.22 -5.63 2.34
C PRO A 317 21.33 -6.04 1.17
N VAL A 318 21.38 -7.30 0.75
CA VAL A 318 20.63 -7.87 -0.38
C VAL A 318 20.16 -9.29 -0.04
N ASP A 319 19.19 -9.80 -0.78
CA ASP A 319 18.74 -11.19 -0.65
C ASP A 319 19.86 -12.16 -1.04
N GLY A 320 19.95 -13.27 -0.33
CA GLY A 320 20.97 -14.26 -0.64
C GLY A 320 20.93 -15.50 0.26
N THR A 321 21.96 -16.31 0.15
CA THR A 321 22.09 -17.58 0.90
C THR A 321 23.32 -17.54 1.82
N VAL A 322 23.17 -17.98 3.05
CA VAL A 322 24.29 -18.05 4.01
C VAL A 322 25.33 -19.08 3.54
N THR A 323 26.58 -18.67 3.29
CA THR A 323 27.70 -19.54 2.93
C THR A 323 28.60 -19.90 4.09
N GLU A 324 28.76 -18.98 5.07
CA GLU A 324 29.55 -19.21 6.27
C GLU A 324 28.88 -18.57 7.50
N GLY A 325 28.95 -19.23 8.65
CA GLY A 325 28.47 -18.70 9.92
C GLY A 325 27.09 -19.20 10.32
N THR A 326 26.57 -18.62 11.40
CA THR A 326 25.20 -18.83 11.89
C THR A 326 24.76 -17.54 12.52
N VAL A 327 23.55 -17.07 12.18
CA VAL A 327 23.00 -15.81 12.64
C VAL A 327 21.58 -15.99 13.15
N ALA A 328 21.15 -15.08 14.02
CA ALA A 328 19.74 -14.84 14.29
C ALA A 328 19.33 -13.52 13.61
N VAL A 329 18.29 -13.58 12.79
CA VAL A 329 17.81 -12.46 11.95
C VAL A 329 16.40 -12.09 12.41
N ASP A 330 16.17 -10.80 12.60
CA ASP A 330 14.83 -10.25 12.83
C ASP A 330 14.17 -9.99 11.47
N GLU A 331 13.23 -10.87 11.12
CA GLU A 331 12.47 -10.83 9.87
C GLU A 331 11.05 -10.24 10.09
N SER A 332 10.77 -9.66 11.26
CA SER A 332 9.44 -9.18 11.66
C SER A 332 8.82 -8.16 10.70
N LEU A 333 9.65 -7.41 9.96
CA LEU A 333 9.23 -6.44 8.95
C LEU A 333 8.63 -7.10 7.70
N VAL A 334 9.03 -8.32 7.39
CA VAL A 334 8.64 -9.04 6.18
C VAL A 334 7.61 -10.12 6.53
N THR A 335 7.83 -10.86 7.61
CA THR A 335 7.01 -12.02 7.99
C THR A 335 5.95 -11.68 9.06
N GLY A 336 6.06 -10.53 9.73
CA GLY A 336 5.22 -10.19 10.89
C GLY A 336 5.59 -10.94 12.19
N GLU A 337 6.51 -11.92 12.15
CA GLU A 337 6.91 -12.70 13.31
C GLU A 337 7.90 -11.94 14.20
N SER A 338 7.55 -11.74 15.48
CA SER A 338 8.35 -10.92 16.42
C SER A 338 9.60 -11.64 16.97
N LEU A 339 9.80 -12.91 16.69
CA LEU A 339 10.94 -13.66 17.22
C LEU A 339 12.03 -13.80 16.13
N PRO A 340 13.31 -13.50 16.47
CA PRO A 340 14.41 -13.68 15.53
C PRO A 340 14.56 -15.13 15.07
N VAL A 341 14.66 -15.35 13.76
CA VAL A 341 14.80 -16.65 13.12
C VAL A 341 16.29 -17.00 13.02
N ARG A 342 16.66 -18.26 13.37
CA ARG A 342 18.03 -18.75 13.21
C ARG A 342 18.28 -19.22 11.79
N LYS A 343 19.34 -18.70 11.18
CA LYS A 343 19.81 -19.08 9.84
C LYS A 343 21.21 -19.69 9.93
N ALA A 344 21.39 -20.81 9.27
CA ALA A 344 22.64 -21.57 9.15
C ALA A 344 23.11 -21.61 7.69
N VAL A 345 24.26 -22.23 7.44
CA VAL A 345 24.78 -22.41 6.08
C VAL A 345 23.78 -23.17 5.20
N GLY A 346 23.42 -22.58 4.07
CA GLY A 346 22.43 -23.09 3.12
C GLY A 346 21.04 -22.46 3.26
N ASP A 347 20.77 -21.70 4.37
CA ASP A 347 19.49 -21.03 4.55
C ASP A 347 19.47 -19.68 3.81
N ALA A 348 18.31 -19.34 3.27
CA ALA A 348 18.07 -18.03 2.66
C ALA A 348 17.93 -16.93 3.72
N VAL A 349 18.47 -15.74 3.42
CA VAL A 349 18.32 -14.52 4.21
C VAL A 349 17.79 -13.40 3.34
N LEU A 350 16.90 -12.58 3.93
CA LEU A 350 16.20 -11.50 3.26
C LEU A 350 16.94 -10.18 3.46
N GLY A 351 17.21 -9.47 2.38
CA GLY A 351 17.79 -8.14 2.41
C GLY A 351 16.90 -7.12 3.14
N GLY A 352 17.53 -6.23 3.91
CA GLY A 352 16.88 -5.25 4.76
C GLY A 352 16.58 -5.74 6.18
N THR A 353 16.63 -7.06 6.45
CA THR A 353 16.43 -7.63 7.77
C THR A 353 17.64 -7.41 8.69
N MET A 354 17.43 -7.40 10.01
CA MET A 354 18.47 -7.05 11.00
C MET A 354 19.11 -8.30 11.62
N VAL A 355 20.42 -8.40 11.57
CA VAL A 355 21.16 -9.43 12.30
C VAL A 355 21.20 -9.09 13.79
N THR A 356 20.49 -9.85 14.62
CA THR A 356 20.38 -9.62 16.06
C THR A 356 21.45 -10.34 16.87
N GLN A 357 21.99 -11.45 16.37
CA GLN A 357 23.08 -12.19 17.02
C GLN A 357 23.93 -12.92 15.97
N GLY A 358 25.25 -12.91 16.19
CA GLY A 358 26.23 -13.63 15.36
C GLY A 358 26.71 -12.84 14.16
N GLY A 359 27.20 -13.53 13.15
CA GLY A 359 27.67 -12.97 11.89
C GLY A 359 27.75 -14.04 10.82
N CYS A 360 27.54 -13.67 9.57
CA CYS A 360 27.56 -14.57 8.43
C CYS A 360 28.19 -13.96 7.18
N THR A 361 28.55 -14.84 6.27
CA THR A 361 28.80 -14.48 4.86
C THR A 361 27.60 -14.91 4.06
N VAL A 362 27.10 -14.03 3.21
CA VAL A 362 25.95 -14.25 2.35
C VAL A 362 26.40 -14.20 0.90
N ALA A 363 26.08 -15.24 0.12
CA ALA A 363 26.20 -15.19 -1.33
C ALA A 363 25.00 -14.43 -1.89
N VAL A 364 25.26 -13.40 -2.69
CA VAL A 364 24.25 -12.55 -3.33
C VAL A 364 23.39 -13.37 -4.27
N GLY A 365 22.07 -13.19 -4.21
CA GLY A 365 21.12 -13.81 -5.11
C GLY A 365 21.21 -13.28 -6.56
N GLU A 366 20.44 -13.87 -7.45
CA GLU A 366 20.49 -13.56 -8.89
C GLU A 366 20.23 -12.09 -9.23
N ASP A 367 19.36 -11.40 -8.48
CA ASP A 367 18.93 -10.03 -8.76
C ASP A 367 19.75 -8.95 -8.00
N ALA A 368 20.62 -9.32 -7.05
CA ALA A 368 21.37 -8.42 -6.18
C ALA A 368 20.52 -7.30 -5.51
N ARG A 369 19.22 -7.56 -5.28
CA ARG A 369 18.25 -6.63 -4.69
C ARG A 369 17.80 -7.11 -3.31
N SER A 370 17.25 -6.19 -2.53
CA SER A 370 16.71 -6.47 -1.20
C SER A 370 15.19 -6.71 -1.28
N THR A 371 14.68 -7.67 -0.51
CA THR A 371 13.23 -7.88 -0.33
C THR A 371 12.55 -6.63 0.22
N VAL A 372 13.21 -5.87 1.11
CA VAL A 372 12.66 -4.61 1.64
C VAL A 372 12.57 -3.53 0.57
N ASP A 373 13.50 -3.47 -0.40
CA ASP A 373 13.38 -2.53 -1.53
C ASP A 373 12.19 -2.87 -2.42
N ARG A 374 11.99 -4.15 -2.74
CA ARG A 374 10.80 -4.61 -3.49
C ARG A 374 9.50 -4.28 -2.77
N LEU A 375 9.43 -4.54 -1.46
CA LEU A 375 8.25 -4.17 -0.65
C LEU A 375 8.01 -2.66 -0.64
N THR A 376 9.08 -1.86 -0.63
CA THR A 376 8.98 -0.41 -0.70
C THR A 376 8.40 0.06 -2.03
N GLU A 377 8.84 -0.51 -3.14
CA GLU A 377 8.30 -0.24 -4.48
C GLU A 377 6.84 -0.64 -4.59
N LEU A 378 6.48 -1.84 -4.14
CA LEU A 378 5.09 -2.33 -4.12
C LEU A 378 4.18 -1.44 -3.26
N LEU A 379 4.60 -1.08 -2.05
CA LEU A 379 3.81 -0.19 -1.19
C LEU A 379 3.67 1.21 -1.79
N TRP A 380 4.68 1.67 -2.53
CA TRP A 380 4.58 2.92 -3.27
C TRP A 380 3.52 2.85 -4.36
N SER A 381 3.53 1.81 -5.22
CA SER A 381 2.56 1.67 -6.31
C SER A 381 1.13 1.64 -5.76
N VAL A 382 0.88 0.79 -4.75
CA VAL A 382 -0.43 0.72 -4.08
C VAL A 382 -0.90 2.04 -3.48
N GLN A 383 0.00 2.79 -2.84
CA GLN A 383 -0.35 4.05 -2.19
C GLN A 383 -0.39 5.24 -3.15
N SER A 384 0.29 5.17 -4.29
CA SER A 384 0.29 6.20 -5.32
C SER A 384 -0.80 6.01 -6.36
N GLU A 385 -1.25 4.79 -6.62
CA GLU A 385 -2.35 4.51 -7.53
C GLU A 385 -3.68 5.04 -6.99
N ARG A 386 -4.42 5.68 -7.90
CA ARG A 386 -5.74 6.21 -7.57
C ARG A 386 -6.81 5.20 -7.97
N GLY A 387 -7.40 4.52 -7.00
CA GLY A 387 -8.57 3.67 -7.21
C GLY A 387 -9.73 4.42 -7.90
N GLY A 388 -10.67 3.69 -8.48
CA GLY A 388 -11.82 4.25 -9.18
C GLY A 388 -12.67 5.19 -8.31
N VAL A 389 -12.82 4.86 -7.02
CA VAL A 389 -13.54 5.70 -6.03
C VAL A 389 -12.81 7.02 -5.80
N GLN A 390 -11.48 7.02 -5.71
CA GLN A 390 -10.70 8.23 -5.53
C GLN A 390 -10.82 9.17 -6.74
N ARG A 391 -10.73 8.64 -7.96
CA ARG A 391 -10.95 9.41 -9.19
C ARG A 391 -12.35 10.03 -9.26
N LEU A 392 -13.38 9.31 -8.80
CA LEU A 392 -14.74 9.85 -8.70
C LEU A 392 -14.83 11.00 -7.70
N VAL A 393 -14.20 10.88 -6.53
CA VAL A 393 -14.16 11.93 -5.49
C VAL A 393 -13.48 13.19 -6.02
N ASP A 394 -12.35 13.05 -6.71
CA ASP A 394 -11.60 14.18 -7.29
C ASP A 394 -12.43 14.90 -8.38
N ARG A 395 -13.14 14.17 -9.23
CA ARG A 395 -14.08 14.74 -10.24
C ARG A 395 -15.23 15.50 -9.58
N ILE A 396 -15.81 14.94 -8.52
CA ILE A 396 -16.87 15.63 -7.75
C ILE A 396 -16.31 16.92 -7.14
N ALA A 397 -15.12 16.90 -6.54
CA ALA A 397 -14.49 18.05 -5.92
C ALA A 397 -14.23 19.19 -6.92
N ALA A 398 -13.81 18.88 -8.14
CA ALA A 398 -13.55 19.85 -9.20
C ALA A 398 -14.80 20.65 -9.61
N VAL A 399 -15.98 20.02 -9.58
CA VAL A 399 -17.28 20.68 -9.88
C VAL A 399 -17.82 21.38 -8.63
N PHE A 400 -17.58 20.83 -7.46
CA PHE A 400 -18.17 21.29 -6.20
C PHE A 400 -17.67 22.68 -5.79
N VAL A 401 -16.38 22.99 -5.94
CA VAL A 401 -15.81 24.27 -5.50
C VAL A 401 -16.38 25.46 -6.30
N PRO A 402 -16.43 25.46 -7.65
CA PRO A 402 -17.11 26.51 -8.41
C PRO A 402 -18.60 26.66 -8.07
N LEU A 403 -19.27 25.53 -7.83
CA LEU A 403 -20.67 25.52 -7.41
C LEU A 403 -20.86 26.24 -6.06
N VAL A 404 -20.03 25.98 -5.08
CA VAL A 404 -20.08 26.61 -3.75
C VAL A 404 -19.81 28.11 -3.83
N LEU A 405 -18.81 28.53 -4.63
CA LEU A 405 -18.55 29.97 -4.86
C LEU A 405 -19.78 30.67 -5.44
N THR A 406 -20.43 30.03 -6.40
CA THR A 406 -21.65 30.54 -7.02
C THR A 406 -22.79 30.61 -6.00
N LEU A 407 -23.01 29.54 -5.21
CA LEU A 407 -24.05 29.50 -4.18
C LEU A 407 -23.81 30.56 -3.12
N ALA A 408 -22.58 30.77 -2.67
CA ALA A 408 -22.25 31.83 -1.71
C ALA A 408 -22.54 33.21 -2.26
N ALA A 409 -22.17 33.51 -3.52
CA ALA A 409 -22.48 34.77 -4.15
C ALA A 409 -24.00 34.98 -4.32
N VAL A 410 -24.72 33.94 -4.75
CA VAL A 410 -26.20 33.98 -4.87
C VAL A 410 -26.84 34.19 -3.51
N ALA A 411 -26.36 33.55 -2.46
CA ALA A 411 -26.85 33.73 -1.10
C ALA A 411 -26.72 35.20 -0.63
N VAL A 412 -25.52 35.77 -0.81
CA VAL A 412 -25.30 37.23 -0.49
C VAL A 412 -26.29 38.12 -1.22
N VAL A 413 -26.40 37.96 -2.56
CA VAL A 413 -27.30 38.76 -3.38
C VAL A 413 -28.76 38.56 -2.95
N ALA A 414 -29.19 37.32 -2.74
CA ALA A 414 -30.58 37.01 -2.31
C ALA A 414 -30.91 37.63 -0.98
N HIS A 415 -30.03 37.55 0.01
CA HIS A 415 -30.23 38.18 1.33
C HIS A 415 -30.29 39.71 1.22
N LEU A 416 -29.42 40.32 0.41
CA LEU A 416 -29.49 41.77 0.16
C LEU A 416 -30.79 42.19 -0.51
N LEU A 417 -31.27 41.45 -1.52
CA LEU A 417 -32.54 41.74 -2.21
C LEU A 417 -33.76 41.57 -1.30
N ASN A 418 -33.66 40.65 -0.32
CA ASN A 418 -34.69 40.47 0.71
C ASN A 418 -34.60 41.51 1.85
N GLY A 419 -33.73 42.53 1.72
CA GLY A 419 -33.61 43.62 2.68
C GLY A 419 -32.81 43.31 3.94
N ALA A 420 -31.99 42.24 3.90
CA ALA A 420 -31.07 42.00 4.99
C ALA A 420 -29.95 43.06 5.03
N ASP A 421 -29.44 43.31 6.21
CA ASP A 421 -28.27 44.17 6.41
C ASP A 421 -27.06 43.60 5.63
N PRO A 422 -26.26 44.46 4.95
CA PRO A 422 -25.10 44.03 4.19
C PRO A 422 -24.11 43.15 4.97
N THR A 423 -23.99 43.39 6.27
CA THR A 423 -23.14 42.60 7.14
C THR A 423 -23.68 41.17 7.32
N SER A 424 -24.98 41.04 7.58
CA SER A 424 -25.65 39.74 7.73
C SER A 424 -25.59 38.95 6.42
N ALA A 425 -25.79 39.60 5.27
CA ALA A 425 -25.67 38.97 3.97
C ALA A 425 -24.25 38.46 3.71
N LEU A 426 -23.21 39.25 4.03
CA LEU A 426 -21.81 38.88 3.90
C LEU A 426 -21.47 37.67 4.81
N LEU A 427 -21.92 37.70 6.09
CA LEU A 427 -21.70 36.59 7.02
C LEU A 427 -22.35 35.30 6.54
N THR A 428 -23.53 35.38 5.92
CA THR A 428 -24.17 34.20 5.29
C THR A 428 -23.31 33.65 4.17
N GLY A 429 -22.80 34.49 3.27
CA GLY A 429 -21.86 34.04 2.21
C GLY A 429 -20.61 33.41 2.78
N LEU A 430 -20.01 34.03 3.82
CA LEU A 430 -18.84 33.44 4.50
C LEU A 430 -19.15 32.10 5.16
N ALA A 431 -20.30 31.95 5.80
CA ALA A 431 -20.72 30.68 6.39
C ALA A 431 -20.87 29.57 5.33
N VAL A 432 -21.44 29.90 4.16
CA VAL A 432 -21.55 28.96 3.04
C VAL A 432 -20.17 28.53 2.55
N LEU A 433 -19.23 29.46 2.35
CA LEU A 433 -17.88 29.15 1.90
C LEU A 433 -17.15 28.22 2.89
N VAL A 434 -17.23 28.50 4.18
CA VAL A 434 -16.52 27.75 5.22
C VAL A 434 -17.12 26.36 5.41
N VAL A 435 -18.44 26.26 5.52
CA VAL A 435 -19.11 24.98 5.82
C VAL A 435 -19.04 23.99 4.66
N SER A 436 -18.94 24.50 3.44
CA SER A 436 -18.90 23.68 2.24
C SER A 436 -17.50 23.11 1.92
N CYS A 437 -16.49 23.28 2.80
CA CYS A 437 -15.20 22.65 2.58
C CYS A 437 -15.35 21.13 2.48
N PRO A 438 -14.91 20.48 1.38
CA PRO A 438 -15.01 19.04 1.23
C PRO A 438 -13.83 18.26 1.88
N CYS A 439 -13.22 18.81 2.95
CA CYS A 439 -12.03 18.25 3.60
C CYS A 439 -12.21 16.78 3.99
N ALA A 440 -13.34 16.44 4.62
CA ALA A 440 -13.67 15.07 5.01
C ALA A 440 -13.82 14.13 3.80
N LEU A 441 -14.25 14.65 2.64
CA LEU A 441 -14.42 13.87 1.42
C LEU A 441 -13.07 13.47 0.81
N GLY A 442 -12.11 14.40 0.76
CA GLY A 442 -10.76 14.14 0.23
C GLY A 442 -9.96 13.13 1.05
N LEU A 443 -10.26 13.00 2.36
CA LEU A 443 -9.61 12.06 3.27
C LEU A 443 -10.29 10.70 3.36
N ALA A 444 -11.54 10.59 2.92
CA ALA A 444 -12.39 9.43 3.14
C ALA A 444 -11.78 8.13 2.61
N THR A 445 -11.19 8.17 1.41
CA THR A 445 -10.59 7.02 0.73
C THR A 445 -9.14 6.79 1.14
N PRO A 446 -8.20 7.76 1.05
CA PRO A 446 -6.79 7.51 1.32
C PRO A 446 -6.51 6.96 2.72
N LEU A 447 -7.18 7.50 3.74
CA LEU A 447 -7.00 7.03 5.12
C LEU A 447 -7.55 5.63 5.34
N ALA A 448 -8.66 5.28 4.70
CA ALA A 448 -9.24 3.95 4.80
C ALA A 448 -8.37 2.92 4.06
N THR A 449 -7.87 3.26 2.86
CA THR A 449 -6.93 2.41 2.10
C THR A 449 -5.63 2.20 2.86
N ALA A 450 -5.02 3.24 3.42
CA ALA A 450 -3.82 3.11 4.24
C ALA A 450 -4.04 2.22 5.48
N ALA A 451 -5.22 2.31 6.11
CA ALA A 451 -5.58 1.41 7.21
C ALA A 451 -5.77 -0.04 6.73
N GLY A 452 -6.33 -0.23 5.51
CA GLY A 452 -6.48 -1.53 4.85
C GLY A 452 -5.13 -2.19 4.55
N VAL A 453 -4.22 -1.46 3.94
CA VAL A 453 -2.85 -1.93 3.65
C VAL A 453 -2.14 -2.36 4.94
N ARG A 454 -2.26 -1.54 5.99
CA ARG A 454 -1.67 -1.89 7.29
C ARG A 454 -2.27 -3.17 7.87
N ALA A 455 -3.61 -3.30 7.85
CA ALA A 455 -4.29 -4.48 8.35
C ALA A 455 -3.92 -5.73 7.54
N ALA A 456 -3.76 -5.61 6.22
CA ALA A 456 -3.29 -6.68 5.36
C ALA A 456 -1.86 -7.12 5.73
N LEU A 457 -0.95 -6.17 5.93
CA LEU A 457 0.43 -6.46 6.36
C LEU A 457 0.49 -7.14 7.75
N ASP A 458 -0.35 -6.70 8.69
CA ASP A 458 -0.44 -7.31 10.03
C ASP A 458 -0.93 -8.78 9.95
N GLU A 459 -1.65 -9.16 8.87
CA GLU A 459 -2.11 -10.52 8.55
C GLU A 459 -1.17 -11.30 7.61
N GLY A 460 0.02 -10.77 7.31
CA GLY A 460 0.99 -11.37 6.40
C GLY A 460 0.57 -11.31 4.93
N ILE A 461 -0.22 -10.32 4.53
CA ILE A 461 -0.68 -10.10 3.17
C ILE A 461 -0.06 -8.81 2.64
N VAL A 462 0.70 -8.90 1.55
CA VAL A 462 1.23 -7.76 0.80
C VAL A 462 0.27 -7.45 -0.35
N VAL A 463 -0.31 -6.28 -0.33
CA VAL A 463 -1.15 -5.77 -1.42
C VAL A 463 -0.24 -5.07 -2.42
N THR A 464 -0.32 -5.43 -3.71
CA THR A 464 0.50 -4.87 -4.80
C THR A 464 -0.27 -3.86 -5.63
N ASP A 465 -1.60 -3.94 -5.65
CA ASP A 465 -2.51 -3.00 -6.33
C ASP A 465 -3.63 -2.56 -5.38
N GLY A 466 -3.84 -1.25 -5.27
CA GLY A 466 -4.93 -0.66 -4.47
C GLY A 466 -6.34 -1.04 -4.97
N ALA A 467 -6.48 -1.47 -6.21
CA ALA A 467 -7.72 -1.98 -6.80
C ALA A 467 -8.24 -3.22 -6.05
N VAL A 468 -7.40 -3.98 -5.37
CA VAL A 468 -7.79 -5.09 -4.48
C VAL A 468 -8.94 -4.69 -3.56
N PHE A 469 -8.88 -3.50 -2.93
CA PHE A 469 -9.91 -3.02 -2.01
C PHE A 469 -11.26 -2.69 -2.68
N GLU A 470 -11.30 -2.61 -4.00
CA GLU A 470 -12.50 -2.39 -4.77
C GLU A 470 -13.00 -3.71 -5.39
N THR A 471 -12.10 -4.52 -5.95
CA THR A 471 -12.40 -5.70 -6.77
C THR A 471 -12.70 -6.95 -5.94
N ALA A 472 -11.92 -7.24 -4.88
CA ALA A 472 -12.07 -8.47 -4.10
C ALA A 472 -13.47 -8.66 -3.50
N THR A 473 -14.13 -7.57 -3.07
CA THR A 473 -15.50 -7.66 -2.52
C THR A 473 -16.58 -7.92 -3.56
N ASP A 474 -16.28 -7.78 -4.83
CA ASP A 474 -17.22 -7.98 -5.94
C ASP A 474 -16.90 -9.30 -6.68
N ALA A 475 -15.95 -10.14 -6.18
CA ALA A 475 -15.63 -11.43 -6.77
C ALA A 475 -16.83 -12.38 -6.68
N ASP A 476 -17.30 -12.85 -7.84
CA ASP A 476 -18.36 -13.84 -7.94
C ASP A 476 -17.78 -15.26 -7.89
N VAL A 477 -16.58 -15.44 -8.46
CA VAL A 477 -15.90 -16.73 -8.60
C VAL A 477 -14.52 -16.65 -7.95
N VAL A 478 -14.17 -17.66 -7.13
CA VAL A 478 -12.81 -17.88 -6.65
C VAL A 478 -12.26 -19.14 -7.30
N ALA A 479 -11.27 -18.94 -8.18
CA ALA A 479 -10.60 -20.02 -8.89
C ALA A 479 -9.27 -20.36 -8.18
N PHE A 480 -9.11 -21.64 -7.83
CA PHE A 480 -7.87 -22.14 -7.23
C PHE A 480 -7.06 -22.94 -8.23
N ASP A 481 -5.78 -22.70 -8.34
CA ASP A 481 -4.88 -23.74 -8.83
C ASP A 481 -4.81 -24.89 -7.81
N LYS A 482 -4.53 -26.10 -8.29
CA LYS A 482 -4.38 -27.24 -7.41
C LYS A 482 -2.94 -27.34 -6.86
N THR A 483 -1.96 -27.40 -7.76
CA THR A 483 -0.59 -27.79 -7.45
C THR A 483 0.18 -26.63 -6.83
N GLY A 484 0.74 -26.83 -5.62
CA GLY A 484 1.42 -25.77 -4.89
C GLY A 484 0.46 -24.78 -4.17
N THR A 485 -0.84 -24.84 -4.47
CA THR A 485 -1.88 -24.00 -3.88
C THR A 485 -2.76 -24.79 -2.92
N LEU A 486 -3.65 -25.65 -3.44
CA LEU A 486 -4.43 -26.57 -2.59
C LEU A 486 -3.60 -27.76 -2.11
N THR A 487 -2.45 -27.98 -2.70
CA THR A 487 -1.47 -28.99 -2.28
C THR A 487 -0.19 -28.31 -1.76
N SER A 488 0.63 -29.06 -1.04
CA SER A 488 1.88 -28.54 -0.45
C SER A 488 2.97 -28.19 -1.48
N GLY A 489 2.81 -28.62 -2.75
CA GLY A 489 3.86 -28.52 -3.78
C GLY A 489 5.02 -29.48 -3.57
N GLU A 490 5.10 -30.14 -2.41
CA GLU A 490 6.13 -31.11 -2.08
C GLU A 490 5.65 -32.54 -2.31
N MET A 491 6.49 -33.35 -2.97
CA MET A 491 6.19 -34.77 -3.13
C MET A 491 6.32 -35.50 -1.81
N SER A 492 5.29 -36.24 -1.41
CA SER A 492 5.26 -37.09 -0.23
C SER A 492 4.86 -38.52 -0.59
N LEU A 493 5.10 -39.47 0.32
CA LEU A 493 4.58 -40.83 0.15
C LEU A 493 3.10 -40.88 0.52
N LEU A 494 2.25 -41.11 -0.49
CA LEU A 494 0.79 -41.24 -0.30
C LEU A 494 0.41 -42.59 0.35
N GLU A 495 1.17 -43.63 0.04
CA GLU A 495 1.05 -44.96 0.68
C GLU A 495 2.38 -45.34 1.30
N ARG A 496 2.37 -45.72 2.59
CA ARG A 496 3.58 -46.19 3.28
C ARG A 496 3.84 -47.64 2.92
N PRO A 497 4.96 -47.98 2.29
CA PRO A 497 5.36 -49.38 2.01
C PRO A 497 5.75 -50.06 3.33
N GLY A 498 6.01 -51.38 3.25
CA GLY A 498 6.54 -52.15 4.36
C GLY A 498 7.92 -51.60 4.82
N ASP A 499 8.18 -51.65 6.14
CA ASP A 499 9.37 -51.03 6.75
C ASP A 499 10.71 -51.49 6.12
N GLU A 500 10.81 -52.75 5.64
CA GLU A 500 12.01 -53.24 4.96
C GLU A 500 12.15 -52.60 3.58
N ALA A 501 11.08 -52.52 2.83
CA ALA A 501 11.06 -51.91 1.52
C ALA A 501 11.43 -50.42 1.59
N LEU A 502 10.86 -49.71 2.57
CA LEU A 502 11.13 -48.29 2.78
C LEU A 502 12.59 -48.04 3.18
N ARG A 503 13.19 -48.81 4.10
CA ARG A 503 14.59 -48.68 4.48
C ARG A 503 15.52 -48.93 3.30
N ARG A 504 15.29 -50.04 2.53
CA ARG A 504 16.12 -50.37 1.36
C ARG A 504 15.98 -49.34 0.24
N ALA A 505 14.78 -48.84 0.01
CA ALA A 505 14.55 -47.74 -0.93
C ALA A 505 15.32 -46.48 -0.51
N ALA A 506 15.20 -46.08 0.75
CA ALA A 506 15.88 -44.88 1.27
C ALA A 506 17.41 -45.01 1.22
N ALA A 507 17.94 -46.24 1.46
CA ALA A 507 19.36 -46.50 1.33
C ALA A 507 19.89 -46.30 -0.11
N VAL A 508 19.07 -46.56 -1.12
CA VAL A 508 19.42 -46.32 -2.52
C VAL A 508 19.14 -44.86 -2.94
N GLU A 509 17.97 -44.36 -2.59
CA GLU A 509 17.47 -43.02 -3.03
C GLU A 509 18.23 -41.86 -2.39
N GLN A 510 18.95 -42.06 -1.24
CA GLN A 510 19.78 -40.99 -0.66
C GLN A 510 20.86 -40.42 -1.60
N PHE A 511 21.18 -41.15 -2.68
CA PHE A 511 22.16 -40.74 -3.71
C PHE A 511 21.51 -40.20 -4.98
N ALA A 512 20.17 -40.16 -5.03
CA ALA A 512 19.41 -39.69 -6.19
C ALA A 512 18.89 -38.27 -5.95
N ASP A 513 18.97 -37.45 -7.00
CA ASP A 513 18.41 -36.12 -7.03
C ASP A 513 17.06 -36.14 -7.78
N HIS A 514 15.99 -36.53 -7.03
CA HIS A 514 14.64 -36.63 -7.56
C HIS A 514 13.60 -36.36 -6.42
N PRO A 515 12.48 -35.69 -6.66
CA PRO A 515 11.46 -35.40 -5.62
C PRO A 515 10.97 -36.64 -4.87
N LEU A 516 10.80 -37.78 -5.57
CA LEU A 516 10.44 -39.03 -4.90
C LEU A 516 11.55 -39.53 -3.96
N ALA A 517 12.83 -39.33 -4.31
CA ALA A 517 13.94 -39.68 -3.44
C ALA A 517 13.94 -38.86 -2.16
N ALA A 518 13.69 -37.57 -2.23
CA ALA A 518 13.50 -36.69 -1.06
C ALA A 518 12.35 -37.20 -0.18
N ALA A 519 11.19 -37.51 -0.78
CA ALA A 519 10.03 -38.04 -0.05
C ALA A 519 10.31 -39.37 0.66
N VAL A 520 11.04 -40.27 0.01
CA VAL A 520 11.43 -41.60 0.56
C VAL A 520 12.42 -41.44 1.71
N THR A 521 13.43 -40.59 1.56
CA THR A 521 14.45 -40.35 2.58
C THR A 521 13.89 -39.61 3.79
N ALA A 522 12.96 -38.65 3.61
CA ALA A 522 12.25 -37.97 4.70
C ALA A 522 11.33 -38.92 5.51
N ALA A 523 10.79 -39.96 4.88
CA ALA A 523 9.85 -40.89 5.52
C ALA A 523 10.48 -41.92 6.45
N THR A 524 11.82 -42.02 6.56
CA THR A 524 12.53 -42.96 7.40
C THR A 524 13.75 -42.32 8.05
N PRO A 525 14.20 -42.79 9.24
CA PRO A 525 15.47 -42.37 9.81
C PRO A 525 16.64 -42.63 8.86
N ALA A 526 17.70 -41.83 8.96
CA ALA A 526 18.88 -41.96 8.12
C ALA A 526 19.33 -43.43 8.00
N PRO A 527 19.47 -43.95 6.75
CA PRO A 527 19.82 -45.33 6.54
C PRO A 527 21.23 -45.63 7.08
N SER A 528 21.39 -46.78 7.70
CA SER A 528 22.68 -47.26 8.25
C SER A 528 23.30 -48.40 7.41
N GLU A 529 22.63 -48.80 6.37
CA GLU A 529 23.00 -49.86 5.45
C GLU A 529 24.23 -49.49 4.63
N GLN A 530 25.10 -50.47 4.35
CA GLN A 530 26.22 -50.26 3.44
C GLN A 530 25.71 -50.28 2.02
N VAL A 531 26.01 -49.22 1.25
CA VAL A 531 25.61 -49.09 -0.15
C VAL A 531 26.82 -49.04 -1.05
N ASP A 532 26.85 -49.95 -2.02
CA ASP A 532 27.91 -50.07 -3.03
C ASP A 532 27.24 -50.06 -4.44
N ASP A 533 28.02 -49.77 -5.50
CA ASP A 533 27.64 -49.88 -6.91
C ASP A 533 26.31 -49.13 -7.24
N PHE A 534 26.16 -47.88 -6.76
CA PHE A 534 25.01 -47.06 -7.11
C PHE A 534 25.03 -46.71 -8.59
N GLU A 535 23.89 -46.88 -9.26
CA GLU A 535 23.71 -46.58 -10.69
C GLU A 535 22.34 -45.92 -10.93
N THR A 536 22.36 -44.77 -11.63
CA THR A 536 21.16 -44.10 -12.09
C THR A 536 20.78 -44.59 -13.48
N HIS A 537 19.51 -44.98 -13.66
CA HIS A 537 18.94 -45.39 -14.95
C HIS A 537 17.98 -44.27 -15.44
N PRO A 538 18.39 -43.34 -16.32
CA PRO A 538 17.62 -42.18 -16.71
C PRO A 538 16.20 -42.51 -17.14
N GLY A 539 15.21 -41.86 -16.51
CA GLY A 539 13.77 -42.05 -16.79
C GLY A 539 13.17 -43.39 -16.34
N ARG A 540 13.94 -44.25 -15.67
CA ARG A 540 13.53 -45.59 -15.25
C ARG A 540 13.61 -45.79 -13.73
N GLY A 541 14.66 -45.27 -13.07
CA GLY A 541 14.88 -45.43 -11.63
C GLY A 541 16.35 -45.52 -11.26
N VAL A 542 16.65 -46.07 -10.10
CA VAL A 542 17.98 -46.23 -9.53
C VAL A 542 18.22 -47.66 -9.04
N SER A 543 19.47 -48.10 -9.01
CA SER A 543 19.85 -49.38 -8.44
C SER A 543 21.15 -49.26 -7.62
N ALA A 544 21.31 -50.10 -6.61
CA ALA A 544 22.53 -50.22 -5.84
C ALA A 544 22.64 -51.61 -5.18
N THR A 545 23.82 -51.90 -4.65
CA THR A 545 24.04 -53.09 -3.78
C THR A 545 23.93 -52.62 -2.33
N VAL A 546 22.89 -53.08 -1.60
CA VAL A 546 22.63 -52.76 -0.20
C VAL A 546 22.87 -54.00 0.63
N ASP A 547 23.83 -53.96 1.57
CA ASP A 547 24.27 -55.08 2.39
C ASP A 547 24.57 -56.36 1.57
N GLY A 548 25.19 -56.17 0.38
CA GLY A 548 25.54 -57.26 -0.53
C GLY A 548 24.38 -57.80 -1.37
N GLN A 549 23.19 -57.21 -1.32
CA GLN A 549 22.04 -57.56 -2.14
C GLN A 549 21.73 -56.44 -3.16
N ARG A 550 21.51 -56.83 -4.41
CA ARG A 550 21.11 -55.86 -5.44
C ARG A 550 19.67 -55.38 -5.20
N VAL A 551 19.49 -54.05 -5.01
CA VAL A 551 18.20 -53.39 -4.83
C VAL A 551 17.92 -52.53 -6.05
N LEU A 552 16.69 -52.59 -6.56
CA LEU A 552 16.17 -51.74 -7.62
C LEU A 552 15.04 -50.90 -7.08
N VAL A 553 15.05 -49.60 -7.44
CA VAL A 553 13.92 -48.70 -7.19
C VAL A 553 13.57 -48.01 -8.51
N GLY A 554 12.32 -48.20 -9.00
CA GLY A 554 11.95 -47.56 -10.26
C GLY A 554 10.69 -48.13 -10.90
N ARG A 555 10.50 -47.75 -12.17
CA ARG A 555 9.32 -48.14 -12.95
C ARG A 555 9.32 -49.64 -13.30
N PRO A 556 8.13 -50.27 -13.50
CA PRO A 556 8.01 -51.69 -13.85
C PRO A 556 8.93 -52.12 -15.01
N ARG A 557 9.11 -51.28 -16.01
CA ARG A 557 9.97 -51.56 -17.18
C ARG A 557 11.43 -51.82 -16.80
N MET A 558 11.95 -51.13 -15.76
CA MET A 558 13.31 -51.35 -15.28
C MET A 558 13.49 -52.75 -14.71
N PHE A 559 12.47 -53.27 -14.01
CA PHE A 559 12.46 -54.63 -13.44
C PHE A 559 12.39 -55.67 -14.54
N ASP A 560 11.56 -55.47 -15.58
CA ASP A 560 11.44 -56.38 -16.73
C ASP A 560 12.78 -56.47 -17.49
N GLU A 561 13.51 -55.35 -17.66
CA GLU A 561 14.84 -55.30 -18.32
C GLU A 561 15.97 -55.88 -17.47
N SER A 562 15.77 -55.98 -16.14
CA SER A 562 16.78 -56.49 -15.20
C SER A 562 16.54 -57.95 -14.75
N ASP A 563 15.68 -58.67 -15.42
CA ASP A 563 15.25 -60.02 -15.07
C ASP A 563 14.66 -60.17 -13.63
N PHE A 564 14.05 -59.10 -13.10
CA PHE A 564 13.34 -59.15 -11.85
C PHE A 564 11.84 -59.46 -12.09
N HIS A 565 11.33 -60.43 -11.37
CA HIS A 565 9.91 -60.75 -11.44
C HIS A 565 9.03 -59.65 -10.81
N VAL A 566 8.04 -59.13 -11.55
CA VAL A 566 7.03 -58.20 -11.00
C VAL A 566 5.70 -58.92 -10.83
N PRO A 567 5.21 -59.11 -9.57
CA PRO A 567 3.89 -59.71 -9.33
C PRO A 567 2.76 -58.93 -10.00
N ASP A 568 1.72 -59.62 -10.47
CA ASP A 568 0.61 -59.02 -11.21
C ASP A 568 -0.19 -58.00 -10.35
N ASP A 569 -0.30 -58.26 -9.04
CA ASP A 569 -0.95 -57.36 -8.09
C ASP A 569 -0.19 -56.03 -7.94
N LEU A 570 1.15 -56.05 -7.87
CA LEU A 570 1.97 -54.83 -7.82
C LEU A 570 1.86 -54.06 -9.13
N ARG A 571 1.85 -54.78 -10.28
CA ARG A 571 1.67 -54.14 -11.59
C ARG A 571 0.31 -53.44 -11.70
N ALA A 572 -0.77 -54.08 -11.25
CA ALA A 572 -2.09 -53.53 -11.20
C ALA A 572 -2.20 -52.30 -10.23
N ARG A 573 -1.46 -52.33 -9.11
CA ARG A 573 -1.37 -51.19 -8.21
C ARG A 573 -0.61 -50.01 -8.84
N CYS A 574 0.46 -50.25 -9.58
CA CYS A 574 1.19 -49.21 -10.30
C CYS A 574 0.27 -48.51 -11.31
N GLU A 575 -0.51 -49.28 -12.09
CA GLU A 575 -1.43 -48.68 -13.09
C GLU A 575 -2.50 -47.85 -12.42
N ARG A 576 -3.12 -48.33 -11.35
CA ARG A 576 -4.12 -47.56 -10.58
C ARG A 576 -3.53 -46.28 -9.98
N ALA A 577 -2.33 -46.34 -9.42
CA ALA A 577 -1.67 -45.16 -8.91
C ALA A 577 -1.45 -44.10 -10.00
N ARG A 578 -1.03 -44.51 -11.19
CA ARG A 578 -0.89 -43.61 -12.36
C ARG A 578 -2.21 -43.04 -12.83
N GLU A 579 -3.28 -43.83 -12.88
CA GLU A 579 -4.59 -43.34 -13.24
C GLU A 579 -5.07 -42.20 -12.31
N HIS A 580 -4.67 -42.24 -11.04
CA HIS A 580 -4.96 -41.23 -10.04
C HIS A 580 -3.90 -40.11 -9.94
N GLY A 581 -2.99 -39.99 -10.93
CA GLY A 581 -2.02 -38.92 -11.01
C GLY A 581 -0.80 -39.08 -10.07
N ALA A 582 -0.67 -40.21 -9.36
CA ALA A 582 0.47 -40.47 -8.48
C ALA A 582 1.67 -41.02 -9.28
N VAL A 583 2.84 -40.93 -8.68
CA VAL A 583 4.13 -41.42 -9.22
C VAL A 583 4.50 -42.76 -8.54
N PRO A 584 4.15 -43.91 -9.14
CA PRO A 584 4.51 -45.22 -8.57
C PRO A 584 5.94 -45.62 -8.94
N ALA A 585 6.67 -46.12 -7.93
CA ALA A 585 7.97 -46.78 -8.09
C ALA A 585 8.00 -48.11 -7.35
N LEU A 586 8.38 -49.20 -8.03
CA LEU A 586 8.59 -50.49 -7.39
C LEU A 586 9.91 -50.51 -6.64
N VAL A 587 9.95 -51.24 -5.54
CA VAL A 587 11.15 -51.58 -4.80
C VAL A 587 11.32 -53.08 -4.84
N GLY A 588 12.52 -53.55 -5.22
CA GLY A 588 12.78 -54.98 -5.32
C GLY A 588 14.20 -55.40 -4.98
N TRP A 589 14.33 -56.63 -4.49
CA TRP A 589 15.56 -57.31 -4.19
C TRP A 589 15.36 -58.84 -4.33
N ASP A 590 16.43 -59.59 -4.36
CA ASP A 590 16.38 -61.05 -4.59
C ASP A 590 15.60 -61.46 -5.83
N GLY A 591 15.79 -60.69 -6.94
CA GLY A 591 15.20 -61.01 -8.22
C GLY A 591 13.69 -60.81 -8.36
N ALA A 592 13.07 -60.10 -7.37
CA ALA A 592 11.63 -59.78 -7.47
C ALA A 592 11.28 -58.41 -6.90
N ALA A 593 10.29 -57.75 -7.48
CA ALA A 593 9.64 -56.57 -6.85
C ALA A 593 8.91 -57.03 -5.60
N ARG A 594 9.12 -56.32 -4.52
CA ARG A 594 8.58 -56.67 -3.16
C ARG A 594 7.49 -55.74 -2.71
N ASP A 595 7.59 -54.50 -3.07
CA ASP A 595 6.61 -53.47 -2.65
C ASP A 595 6.55 -52.30 -3.63
N LEU A 596 5.62 -51.38 -3.38
CA LEU A 596 5.34 -50.20 -4.18
C LEU A 596 5.45 -48.93 -3.32
N LEU A 597 6.26 -47.99 -3.79
CA LEU A 597 6.23 -46.60 -3.39
C LEU A 597 5.23 -45.84 -4.23
N VAL A 598 4.38 -45.06 -3.59
CA VAL A 598 3.42 -44.18 -4.30
C VAL A 598 3.70 -42.74 -3.83
N GLY A 599 4.41 -42.00 -4.66
CA GLY A 599 4.67 -40.58 -4.43
C GLY A 599 3.58 -39.73 -5.04
N GLY A 600 3.30 -38.60 -4.43
CA GLY A 600 2.36 -37.62 -4.96
C GLY A 600 2.34 -36.37 -4.11
N ASP A 601 1.75 -35.34 -4.65
CA ASP A 601 1.52 -34.09 -3.95
C ASP A 601 0.26 -34.21 -3.08
N ARG A 602 0.36 -33.84 -1.81
CA ARG A 602 -0.70 -34.01 -0.84
C ARG A 602 -1.49 -32.74 -0.69
N LEU A 603 -2.83 -32.84 -0.64
CA LEU A 603 -3.69 -31.72 -0.26
C LEU A 603 -3.29 -31.21 1.13
N ARG A 604 -3.23 -29.90 1.28
CA ARG A 604 -2.98 -29.23 2.55
C ARG A 604 -4.04 -29.61 3.58
N ASP A 605 -3.70 -29.62 4.86
CA ASP A 605 -4.66 -29.99 5.90
C ASP A 605 -5.74 -28.92 6.10
N ASP A 606 -5.49 -27.67 5.68
CA ASP A 606 -6.36 -26.49 5.78
C ASP A 606 -7.18 -26.18 4.52
N TRP A 607 -7.01 -26.92 3.41
CA TRP A 607 -7.73 -26.63 2.16
C TRP A 607 -9.26 -26.70 2.29
N GLU A 608 -9.78 -27.74 2.96
CA GLU A 608 -11.21 -27.97 3.10
C GLU A 608 -11.93 -26.90 3.94
N PRO A 609 -11.41 -26.47 5.11
CA PRO A 609 -11.92 -25.31 5.83
C PRO A 609 -11.94 -24.01 5.01
N VAL A 610 -10.87 -23.72 4.26
CA VAL A 610 -10.75 -22.51 3.46
C VAL A 610 -11.77 -22.49 2.33
N VAL A 611 -11.83 -23.54 1.52
CA VAL A 611 -12.79 -23.67 0.40
C VAL A 611 -14.23 -23.61 0.93
N THR A 612 -14.52 -24.26 2.07
CA THR A 612 -15.86 -24.23 2.69
C THR A 612 -16.21 -22.84 3.23
N ALA A 613 -15.23 -22.07 3.73
CA ALA A 613 -15.49 -20.70 4.18
C ALA A 613 -15.86 -19.78 3.00
N LEU A 614 -15.09 -19.85 1.93
CA LEU A 614 -15.30 -19.02 0.72
C LEU A 614 -16.54 -19.40 -0.07
N SER A 615 -16.94 -20.70 -0.10
CA SER A 615 -18.13 -21.16 -0.83
C SER A 615 -19.46 -20.63 -0.31
N ARG A 616 -19.46 -19.87 0.78
CA ARG A 616 -20.66 -19.21 1.31
C ARG A 616 -21.06 -18.00 0.51
N ASP A 617 -20.08 -17.32 -0.07
CA ASP A 617 -20.26 -16.03 -0.74
C ASP A 617 -19.77 -16.04 -2.20
N HIS A 618 -19.02 -17.08 -2.61
CA HIS A 618 -18.40 -17.18 -3.93
C HIS A 618 -18.58 -18.57 -4.54
N ASP A 619 -18.67 -18.66 -5.87
CA ASP A 619 -18.58 -19.93 -6.61
C ASP A 619 -17.12 -20.41 -6.61
N ILE A 620 -16.87 -21.64 -6.18
CA ILE A 620 -15.52 -22.19 -6.07
C ILE A 620 -15.19 -23.05 -7.28
N VAL A 621 -14.13 -22.68 -7.97
CA VAL A 621 -13.63 -23.40 -9.16
C VAL A 621 -12.21 -23.88 -8.89
N VAL A 622 -11.88 -25.11 -9.33
CA VAL A 622 -10.50 -25.61 -9.28
C VAL A 622 -9.97 -25.83 -10.69
N ILE A 623 -8.78 -25.33 -10.99
CA ILE A 623 -8.10 -25.48 -12.26
C ILE A 623 -6.87 -26.35 -12.04
N THR A 624 -6.69 -27.43 -12.80
CA THR A 624 -5.56 -28.34 -12.64
C THR A 624 -5.10 -29.00 -13.95
N GLY A 625 -3.79 -29.19 -14.09
CA GLY A 625 -3.22 -29.99 -15.16
C GLY A 625 -3.39 -31.50 -15.01
N ASP A 626 -3.85 -31.94 -13.83
CA ASP A 626 -4.04 -33.35 -13.54
C ASP A 626 -5.18 -34.00 -14.34
N SER A 627 -5.15 -35.35 -14.41
CA SER A 627 -6.21 -36.12 -15.04
C SER A 627 -7.54 -36.01 -14.29
N GLU A 628 -8.64 -36.28 -15.01
CA GLU A 628 -9.99 -36.35 -14.45
C GLU A 628 -10.11 -37.25 -13.21
N ALA A 629 -9.38 -38.37 -13.21
CA ALA A 629 -9.37 -39.32 -12.10
C ALA A 629 -8.66 -38.76 -10.84
N ALA A 630 -7.58 -38.00 -11.04
CA ALA A 630 -6.85 -37.36 -9.97
C ALA A 630 -7.62 -36.15 -9.39
N ALA A 631 -8.45 -35.51 -10.18
CA ALA A 631 -9.29 -34.37 -9.77
C ALA A 631 -10.61 -34.81 -9.11
N ALA A 632 -10.99 -36.09 -9.17
CA ALA A 632 -12.25 -36.60 -8.63
C ALA A 632 -12.51 -36.23 -7.15
N PRO A 633 -11.54 -36.35 -6.21
CA PRO A 633 -11.78 -35.98 -4.81
C PRO A 633 -12.20 -34.51 -4.62
N LEU A 634 -11.65 -33.60 -5.42
CA LEU A 634 -12.03 -32.18 -5.39
C LEU A 634 -13.40 -31.95 -6.00
N ARG A 635 -13.72 -32.63 -7.11
CA ARG A 635 -15.03 -32.55 -7.79
C ARG A 635 -16.17 -33.07 -6.92
N ASP A 636 -15.90 -34.11 -6.12
CA ASP A 636 -16.91 -34.72 -5.25
C ASP A 636 -17.13 -33.93 -3.96
N HIS A 637 -16.33 -32.90 -3.71
CA HIS A 637 -16.44 -32.07 -2.53
C HIS A 637 -17.58 -31.05 -2.65
N ALA A 638 -18.44 -30.97 -1.63
CA ALA A 638 -19.68 -30.22 -1.68
C ALA A 638 -19.50 -28.68 -1.79
N ALA A 639 -18.34 -28.16 -1.45
CA ALA A 639 -18.01 -26.74 -1.53
C ALA A 639 -17.27 -26.35 -2.82
N VAL A 640 -17.07 -27.28 -3.77
CA VAL A 640 -16.46 -27.03 -5.08
C VAL A 640 -17.53 -27.13 -6.15
N ASP A 641 -17.77 -26.07 -6.89
CA ASP A 641 -18.83 -26.01 -7.89
C ASP A 641 -18.39 -26.59 -9.24
N GLU A 642 -17.14 -26.37 -9.63
CA GLU A 642 -16.60 -26.86 -10.92
C GLU A 642 -15.11 -27.18 -10.83
N VAL A 643 -14.66 -28.21 -11.59
CA VAL A 643 -13.25 -28.58 -11.71
C VAL A 643 -12.88 -28.71 -13.17
N PHE A 644 -11.91 -27.90 -13.62
CA PHE A 644 -11.29 -28.01 -14.94
C PHE A 644 -10.03 -28.86 -14.82
N ALA A 645 -10.11 -30.10 -15.26
CA ALA A 645 -9.00 -31.06 -15.23
C ALA A 645 -8.30 -31.16 -16.60
N GLY A 646 -7.00 -31.51 -16.59
CA GLY A 646 -6.22 -31.64 -17.82
C GLY A 646 -5.89 -30.32 -18.51
N VAL A 647 -5.91 -29.21 -17.80
CA VAL A 647 -5.60 -27.87 -18.32
C VAL A 647 -4.09 -27.64 -18.30
N PRO A 648 -3.43 -27.54 -19.46
CA PRO A 648 -2.00 -27.21 -19.48
C PRO A 648 -1.75 -25.78 -19.01
N PRO A 649 -0.53 -25.44 -18.51
CA PRO A 649 -0.22 -24.14 -17.95
C PRO A 649 -0.62 -22.96 -18.86
N GLU A 650 -0.36 -23.08 -20.15
CA GLU A 650 -0.64 -22.03 -21.15
C GLU A 650 -2.15 -21.77 -21.34
N ALA A 651 -3.00 -22.76 -21.05
CA ALA A 651 -4.46 -22.63 -21.19
C ALA A 651 -5.19 -22.18 -19.92
N LYS A 652 -4.49 -22.07 -18.77
CA LYS A 652 -5.11 -21.62 -17.52
C LYS A 652 -5.69 -20.20 -17.64
N ALA A 653 -4.96 -19.29 -18.28
CA ALA A 653 -5.43 -17.93 -18.55
C ALA A 653 -6.71 -17.89 -19.40
N GLU A 654 -6.86 -18.81 -20.38
CA GLU A 654 -8.09 -18.92 -21.19
C GLU A 654 -9.29 -19.38 -20.36
N VAL A 655 -9.06 -20.30 -19.39
CA VAL A 655 -10.09 -20.73 -18.45
C VAL A 655 -10.55 -19.57 -17.59
N VAL A 656 -9.61 -18.76 -17.05
CA VAL A 656 -9.92 -17.54 -16.27
C VAL A 656 -10.74 -16.56 -17.10
N THR A 657 -10.31 -16.27 -18.34
CA THR A 657 -11.07 -15.40 -19.28
C THR A 657 -12.49 -15.93 -19.54
N ARG A 658 -12.64 -17.24 -19.61
CA ARG A 658 -13.98 -17.84 -19.77
C ARG A 658 -14.83 -17.67 -18.51
N LEU A 659 -14.24 -17.78 -17.31
CA LEU A 659 -14.93 -17.58 -16.05
C LEU A 659 -15.37 -16.11 -15.88
N GLN A 660 -14.59 -15.14 -16.36
CA GLN A 660 -14.95 -13.70 -16.35
C GLN A 660 -16.24 -13.39 -17.09
N SER A 661 -16.68 -14.27 -18.02
CA SER A 661 -18.02 -14.14 -18.62
C SER A 661 -19.18 -14.40 -17.65
N ARG A 662 -18.90 -14.96 -16.46
CA ARG A 662 -19.90 -15.26 -15.41
C ARG A 662 -19.94 -14.18 -14.33
N GLY A 663 -18.87 -13.43 -14.15
CA GLY A 663 -18.71 -12.41 -13.12
C GLY A 663 -17.25 -12.09 -12.87
N THR A 664 -16.99 -11.36 -11.82
CA THR A 664 -15.64 -11.00 -11.36
C THR A 664 -14.92 -12.23 -10.81
N VAL A 665 -13.70 -12.50 -11.28
CA VAL A 665 -12.92 -13.71 -10.96
C VAL A 665 -11.71 -13.36 -10.11
N ALA A 666 -11.60 -13.96 -8.93
CA ALA A 666 -10.37 -14.04 -8.16
C ALA A 666 -9.63 -15.33 -8.48
N MET A 667 -8.34 -15.27 -8.82
CA MET A 667 -7.48 -16.45 -9.05
C MET A 667 -6.48 -16.56 -7.91
N VAL A 668 -6.38 -17.76 -7.32
CA VAL A 668 -5.42 -18.10 -6.26
C VAL A 668 -4.44 -19.13 -6.80
N GLY A 669 -3.14 -18.86 -6.75
CA GLY A 669 -2.09 -19.72 -7.29
C GLY A 669 -0.77 -19.57 -6.54
N ASP A 670 0.22 -20.45 -6.85
CA ASP A 670 1.58 -20.37 -6.32
C ASP A 670 2.50 -19.44 -7.15
N GLY A 671 2.00 -18.95 -8.28
CA GLY A 671 2.69 -18.04 -9.19
C GLY A 671 3.84 -18.63 -9.99
N THR A 672 4.21 -19.89 -9.80
CA THR A 672 5.33 -20.52 -10.53
C THR A 672 4.93 -20.82 -11.98
N ASN A 673 3.73 -21.36 -12.17
CA ASN A 673 3.18 -21.73 -13.48
C ASN A 673 1.90 -20.97 -13.82
N ASP A 674 1.38 -20.19 -12.88
CA ASP A 674 0.06 -19.57 -12.92
C ASP A 674 0.12 -18.05 -13.11
N ALA A 675 1.31 -17.45 -13.21
CA ALA A 675 1.48 -16.01 -13.39
C ALA A 675 0.60 -15.43 -14.52
N PRO A 676 0.47 -16.06 -15.71
CA PRO A 676 -0.44 -15.58 -16.75
C PRO A 676 -1.92 -15.65 -16.34
N ALA A 677 -2.31 -16.64 -15.52
CA ALA A 677 -3.68 -16.78 -15.04
C ALA A 677 -3.99 -15.78 -13.93
N LEU A 678 -3.02 -15.54 -13.02
CA LEU A 678 -3.10 -14.51 -11.99
C LEU A 678 -3.26 -13.10 -12.59
N GLY A 679 -2.40 -12.74 -13.56
CA GLY A 679 -2.47 -11.44 -14.23
C GLY A 679 -3.66 -11.28 -15.20
N THR A 680 -4.38 -12.37 -15.55
CA THR A 680 -5.60 -12.31 -16.38
C THR A 680 -6.83 -12.15 -15.51
N ALA A 681 -6.81 -12.61 -14.26
CA ALA A 681 -7.94 -12.52 -13.35
C ALA A 681 -8.25 -11.05 -13.01
N ASP A 682 -9.47 -10.79 -12.53
CA ASP A 682 -9.83 -9.46 -12.01
C ASP A 682 -9.17 -9.20 -10.64
N LEU A 683 -8.74 -10.26 -9.96
CA LEU A 683 -7.96 -10.26 -8.74
C LEU A 683 -7.03 -11.47 -8.72
N GLY A 684 -5.73 -11.25 -8.78
CA GLY A 684 -4.70 -12.27 -8.61
C GLY A 684 -4.22 -12.35 -7.16
N ILE A 685 -4.26 -13.53 -6.55
CA ILE A 685 -3.74 -13.80 -5.19
C ILE A 685 -2.65 -14.85 -5.30
N ALA A 686 -1.41 -14.46 -5.07
CA ALA A 686 -0.26 -15.39 -5.03
C ALA A 686 -0.02 -15.89 -3.61
N LEU A 687 0.20 -17.20 -3.47
CA LEU A 687 0.70 -17.80 -2.23
C LEU A 687 2.20 -17.88 -2.30
N GLU A 688 2.86 -17.51 -1.21
CA GLU A 688 4.30 -17.55 -0.99
C GLU A 688 5.12 -17.03 -2.18
N SER A 689 5.83 -15.95 -2.03
CA SER A 689 6.56 -15.23 -3.08
C SER A 689 7.76 -16.01 -3.67
N GLY A 690 7.54 -17.29 -4.03
CA GLY A 690 8.59 -18.16 -4.53
C GLY A 690 9.23 -17.70 -5.84
N THR A 691 8.56 -16.87 -6.64
CA THR A 691 9.12 -16.36 -7.90
C THR A 691 8.80 -14.88 -8.10
N LYS A 692 9.77 -14.14 -8.64
CA LYS A 692 9.59 -12.74 -9.07
C LYS A 692 8.40 -12.57 -10.03
N LEU A 693 8.17 -13.58 -10.87
CA LEU A 693 7.09 -13.57 -11.86
C LEU A 693 5.69 -13.59 -11.19
N ALA A 694 5.57 -14.22 -10.03
CA ALA A 694 4.32 -14.26 -9.26
C ALA A 694 4.03 -12.91 -8.62
N ALA A 695 5.05 -12.29 -8.06
CA ALA A 695 4.94 -10.97 -7.44
C ALA A 695 4.55 -9.88 -8.46
N ASP A 696 5.06 -9.99 -9.69
CA ASP A 696 4.75 -9.03 -10.78
C ASP A 696 3.36 -9.23 -11.39
N ALA A 697 2.73 -10.39 -11.18
CA ALA A 697 1.45 -10.75 -11.79
C ALA A 697 0.25 -10.73 -10.83
N ALA A 698 0.48 -10.72 -9.52
CA ALA A 698 -0.58 -10.80 -8.51
C ALA A 698 -0.88 -9.44 -7.88
N ASP A 699 -2.16 -9.19 -7.58
CA ASP A 699 -2.64 -7.98 -6.90
C ASP A 699 -2.50 -8.09 -5.36
N ALA A 700 -2.42 -9.31 -4.85
CA ALA A 700 -2.14 -9.59 -3.43
C ALA A 700 -1.21 -10.80 -3.29
N ILE A 701 -0.24 -10.72 -2.38
CA ILE A 701 0.71 -11.78 -2.09
C ILE A 701 0.57 -12.19 -0.63
N VAL A 702 0.32 -13.45 -0.39
CA VAL A 702 0.35 -14.06 0.94
C VAL A 702 1.78 -14.49 1.24
N THR A 703 2.39 -13.88 2.26
CA THR A 703 3.81 -14.09 2.60
C THR A 703 4.04 -15.28 3.54
N THR A 704 2.98 -15.95 3.95
CA THR A 704 3.01 -17.13 4.82
C THR A 704 2.54 -18.36 4.05
N ASP A 705 3.06 -19.54 4.40
CA ASP A 705 2.59 -20.81 3.83
C ASP A 705 1.26 -21.27 4.49
N ASP A 706 0.31 -20.33 4.66
CA ASP A 706 -1.00 -20.54 5.29
C ASP A 706 -2.11 -20.20 4.28
N LEU A 707 -2.78 -21.22 3.76
CA LEU A 707 -3.92 -21.04 2.85
C LEU A 707 -5.09 -20.28 3.55
N GLY A 708 -5.15 -20.33 4.88
CA GLY A 708 -6.10 -19.56 5.70
C GLY A 708 -5.96 -18.05 5.58
N ALA A 709 -4.85 -17.54 5.01
CA ALA A 709 -4.71 -16.12 4.70
C ALA A 709 -5.59 -15.68 3.52
N VAL A 710 -5.97 -16.58 2.61
CA VAL A 710 -6.82 -16.23 1.45
C VAL A 710 -8.18 -15.66 1.87
N PRO A 711 -8.98 -16.28 2.77
CA PRO A 711 -10.18 -15.65 3.30
C PRO A 711 -9.92 -14.29 3.97
N ARG A 712 -8.78 -14.11 4.63
CA ARG A 712 -8.41 -12.83 5.27
C ARG A 712 -8.21 -11.71 4.27
N VAL A 713 -7.76 -12.00 3.03
CA VAL A 713 -7.72 -11.00 1.94
C VAL A 713 -9.12 -10.41 1.71
N PHE A 714 -10.14 -11.24 1.61
CA PHE A 714 -11.53 -10.82 1.42
C PHE A 714 -12.07 -10.06 2.63
N ASP A 715 -11.77 -10.53 3.86
CA ASP A 715 -12.21 -9.88 5.10
C ASP A 715 -11.63 -8.46 5.25
N VAL A 716 -10.31 -8.30 5.06
CA VAL A 716 -9.63 -6.99 5.12
C VAL A 716 -10.18 -6.06 4.05
N THR A 717 -10.41 -6.57 2.86
CA THR A 717 -10.94 -5.78 1.74
C THR A 717 -12.36 -5.32 2.00
N ALA A 718 -13.24 -6.22 2.46
CA ALA A 718 -14.63 -5.88 2.81
C ALA A 718 -14.68 -4.83 3.95
N ALA A 719 -13.83 -4.98 4.97
CA ALA A 719 -13.73 -4.03 6.07
C ALA A 719 -13.25 -2.64 5.58
N THR A 720 -12.22 -2.62 4.71
CA THR A 720 -11.70 -1.38 4.12
C THR A 720 -12.74 -0.68 3.27
N ARG A 721 -13.42 -1.40 2.37
CA ARG A 721 -14.51 -0.84 1.54
C ARG A 721 -15.68 -0.33 2.39
N SER A 722 -16.05 -1.05 3.44
CA SER A 722 -17.06 -0.58 4.40
C SER A 722 -16.64 0.73 5.06
N ARG A 723 -15.37 0.86 5.44
CA ARG A 723 -14.80 2.07 6.03
C ARG A 723 -14.83 3.24 5.06
N ILE A 724 -14.45 3.03 3.80
CA ILE A 724 -14.55 4.05 2.73
C ILE A 724 -16.01 4.52 2.60
N ARG A 725 -16.98 3.60 2.50
CA ARG A 725 -18.41 3.93 2.38
C ARG A 725 -18.94 4.72 3.59
N GLN A 726 -18.53 4.35 4.80
CA GLN A 726 -18.91 5.08 6.03
C GLN A 726 -18.37 6.51 6.02
N ASN A 727 -17.10 6.69 5.67
CA ASN A 727 -16.46 8.00 5.60
C ASN A 727 -17.12 8.90 4.55
N LEU A 728 -17.34 8.38 3.34
CA LEU A 728 -18.04 9.09 2.27
C LEU A 728 -19.48 9.44 2.68
N GLY A 729 -20.22 8.47 3.23
CA GLY A 729 -21.58 8.67 3.71
C GLY A 729 -21.65 9.79 4.75
N TRP A 730 -20.72 9.81 5.70
CA TRP A 730 -20.63 10.86 6.70
C TRP A 730 -20.34 12.24 6.07
N ALA A 731 -19.37 12.32 5.17
CA ALA A 731 -18.99 13.56 4.49
C ALA A 731 -20.15 14.14 3.68
N PHE A 732 -20.89 13.30 2.95
CA PHE A 732 -22.08 13.74 2.19
C PHE A 732 -23.23 14.17 3.10
N CYS A 733 -23.54 13.42 4.17
CA CYS A 733 -24.60 13.76 5.11
C CYS A 733 -24.34 15.10 5.79
N TYR A 734 -23.09 15.35 6.21
CA TYR A 734 -22.69 16.62 6.79
C TYR A 734 -22.97 17.78 5.83
N ASN A 735 -22.47 17.72 4.60
CA ASN A 735 -22.67 18.80 3.62
C ASN A 735 -24.13 18.97 3.23
N ALA A 736 -24.91 17.89 3.12
CA ALA A 736 -26.34 17.94 2.79
C ALA A 736 -27.19 18.68 3.84
N VAL A 737 -26.75 18.71 5.09
CA VAL A 737 -27.43 19.46 6.18
C VAL A 737 -26.84 20.85 6.36
N ALA A 738 -25.53 20.95 6.35
CA ALA A 738 -24.82 22.16 6.72
C ALA A 738 -24.94 23.27 5.65
N VAL A 739 -24.84 22.91 4.36
CA VAL A 739 -24.92 23.89 3.25
C VAL A 739 -26.30 24.54 3.17
N PRO A 740 -27.45 23.84 3.17
CA PRO A 740 -28.75 24.47 3.20
C PRO A 740 -28.96 25.34 4.44
N THR A 741 -28.49 24.91 5.61
CA THR A 741 -28.60 25.67 6.86
C THR A 741 -27.83 27.00 6.77
N ALA A 742 -26.65 27.00 6.17
CA ALA A 742 -25.87 28.20 5.90
C ALA A 742 -26.54 29.12 4.88
N LEU A 743 -27.07 28.57 3.77
CA LEU A 743 -27.79 29.33 2.75
C LEU A 743 -29.03 30.09 3.30
N LEU A 744 -29.71 29.49 4.29
CA LEU A 744 -30.83 30.11 4.99
C LEU A 744 -30.39 31.22 5.99
N GLY A 745 -29.08 31.45 6.18
CA GLY A 745 -28.53 32.41 7.14
C GLY A 745 -28.68 31.99 8.61
N LEU A 746 -28.93 30.68 8.84
CA LEU A 746 -29.11 30.12 10.19
C LEU A 746 -27.77 29.70 10.83
N LEU A 747 -26.68 29.69 10.08
CA LEU A 747 -25.37 29.23 10.53
C LEU A 747 -24.38 30.42 10.59
N ASN A 748 -23.76 30.61 11.75
CA ASN A 748 -22.70 31.58 11.92
C ASN A 748 -21.36 30.99 11.36
N PRO A 749 -20.50 31.79 10.68
CA PRO A 749 -19.23 31.32 10.14
C PRO A 749 -18.30 30.63 11.16
N VAL A 750 -18.32 31.08 12.44
CA VAL A 750 -17.54 30.44 13.53
C VAL A 750 -18.06 29.03 13.79
N VAL A 751 -19.38 28.86 13.89
CA VAL A 751 -20.02 27.55 14.10
C VAL A 751 -19.76 26.64 12.86
N ALA A 752 -19.80 27.23 11.66
CA ALA A 752 -19.47 26.54 10.42
C ALA A 752 -18.05 25.97 10.45
N ALA A 753 -17.05 26.76 10.87
CA ALA A 753 -15.65 26.34 10.96
C ALA A 753 -15.45 25.20 11.98
N VAL A 754 -16.09 25.30 13.15
CA VAL A 754 -16.03 24.25 14.19
C VAL A 754 -16.68 22.95 13.69
N ALA A 755 -17.84 23.05 13.05
CA ALA A 755 -18.57 21.89 12.52
C ALA A 755 -17.79 21.19 11.41
N MET A 756 -17.13 21.93 10.51
CA MET A 756 -16.25 21.42 9.47
C MET A 756 -15.08 20.63 10.08
N THR A 757 -14.37 21.24 11.03
CA THR A 757 -13.23 20.58 11.71
C THR A 757 -13.69 19.31 12.43
N ALA A 758 -14.84 19.34 13.12
CA ALA A 758 -15.40 18.15 13.77
C ALA A 758 -15.73 17.04 12.77
N SER A 759 -16.26 17.39 11.57
CA SER A 759 -16.55 16.42 10.52
C SER A 759 -15.26 15.72 10.01
N SER A 760 -14.19 16.48 9.77
CA SER A 760 -12.90 15.92 9.37
C SER A 760 -12.31 15.02 10.46
N LEU A 761 -12.34 15.44 11.72
CA LEU A 761 -11.86 14.65 12.86
C LEU A 761 -12.65 13.34 13.04
N LEU A 762 -13.94 13.32 12.71
CA LEU A 762 -14.73 12.08 12.75
C LEU A 762 -14.29 11.09 11.68
N VAL A 763 -14.02 11.53 10.44
CA VAL A 763 -13.51 10.68 9.37
C VAL A 763 -12.12 10.13 9.73
N VAL A 764 -11.24 11.00 10.23
CA VAL A 764 -9.91 10.63 10.71
C VAL A 764 -10.00 9.60 11.84
N GLY A 765 -10.82 9.87 12.85
CA GLY A 765 -11.02 8.97 13.99
C GLY A 765 -11.65 7.64 13.59
N ASN A 766 -12.57 7.65 12.63
CA ASN A 766 -13.15 6.41 12.10
C ASN A 766 -12.09 5.58 11.36
N SER A 767 -11.24 6.19 10.56
CA SER A 767 -10.16 5.50 9.84
C SER A 767 -9.03 4.99 10.75
N ALA A 768 -8.83 5.61 11.91
CA ALA A 768 -7.83 5.19 12.90
C ALA A 768 -8.26 4.01 13.78
N ARG A 769 -9.54 3.59 13.73
CA ARG A 769 -10.01 2.42 14.46
C ARG A 769 -9.49 1.14 13.80
N SER A 770 -9.28 0.06 14.57
CA SER A 770 -9.01 -1.27 14.04
C SER A 770 -10.00 -1.63 12.93
N LEU A 771 -9.53 -2.24 11.85
CA LEU A 771 -10.37 -2.70 10.74
C LEU A 771 -10.96 -4.06 11.03
N LEU A 772 -10.17 -4.97 11.60
CA LEU A 772 -10.61 -6.27 12.06
C LEU A 772 -10.87 -6.18 13.57
N ASP A 773 -11.98 -6.73 14.03
CA ASP A 773 -12.28 -6.82 15.46
C ASP A 773 -11.40 -7.91 16.07
N ASP A 774 -10.68 -7.60 17.16
CA ASP A 774 -9.89 -8.57 17.94
C ASP A 774 -10.74 -9.74 18.51
N ASP A 775 -12.06 -9.64 18.42
CA ASP A 775 -13.00 -10.69 18.87
C ASP A 775 -13.19 -11.85 17.86
N ALA A 776 -12.70 -11.73 16.62
CA ALA A 776 -12.78 -12.83 15.64
C ALA A 776 -11.79 -13.98 15.93
N ASP A 777 -10.74 -13.74 16.73
CA ASP A 777 -9.75 -14.74 17.14
C ASP A 777 -10.26 -15.69 18.28
N SER A 778 -11.50 -15.51 18.78
CA SER A 778 -12.12 -16.45 19.72
C SER A 778 -12.85 -17.63 19.03
N GLY A 779 -12.80 -17.68 17.69
CA GLY A 779 -13.34 -18.75 16.84
C GLY A 779 -12.33 -19.83 16.42
N SER A 780 -11.08 -19.80 16.94
CA SER A 780 -10.15 -20.91 16.77
C SER A 780 -10.79 -22.17 17.36
N VAL A 781 -11.12 -23.10 16.49
CA VAL A 781 -11.61 -24.42 16.79
C VAL A 781 -10.69 -25.01 17.86
N GLU A 782 -11.13 -25.02 19.10
CA GLU A 782 -10.57 -25.87 20.16
C GLU A 782 -10.58 -27.30 19.62
N VAL A 783 -9.47 -27.75 19.04
CA VAL A 783 -9.17 -29.16 18.86
C VAL A 783 -9.01 -29.69 20.27
N THR A 784 -10.12 -30.18 20.83
CA THR A 784 -10.16 -30.92 22.06
C THR A 784 -9.20 -32.10 21.94
N SER A 785 -8.00 -31.93 22.47
CA SER A 785 -7.11 -33.03 22.87
C SER A 785 -7.74 -33.79 24.03
N ALA A 786 -8.81 -34.53 23.76
CA ALA A 786 -9.37 -35.52 24.61
C ALA A 786 -8.71 -36.86 24.24
N GLU A 787 -7.82 -37.33 25.11
CA GLU A 787 -7.37 -38.67 25.35
C GLU A 787 -5.85 -38.83 25.44
N ALA A 788 -5.28 -38.31 26.52
CA ALA A 788 -4.04 -38.89 27.05
C ALA A 788 -4.00 -38.71 28.58
N GLY A 789 -4.95 -39.34 29.26
CA GLY A 789 -5.03 -39.38 30.70
C GLY A 789 -5.46 -40.75 31.19
N ARG A 790 -4.58 -41.78 31.05
CA ARG A 790 -4.74 -43.01 31.85
C ARG A 790 -3.40 -43.63 32.26
N ALA A 791 -3.14 -43.49 33.55
CA ALA A 791 -2.56 -44.49 34.41
C ALA A 791 -1.04 -44.74 34.33
N ALA A 792 -0.31 -44.17 35.28
CA ALA A 792 0.78 -44.87 35.97
C ALA A 792 0.25 -45.34 37.36
N PRO A 793 0.41 -46.60 37.71
CA PRO A 793 0.28 -47.01 39.11
C PRO A 793 1.68 -47.13 39.74
N LYS A 794 1.80 -46.58 40.95
CA LYS A 794 2.72 -46.81 42.06
C LYS A 794 4.17 -47.14 41.78
#